data_ecfa47bfcb0b66bed5c0f320b0d0e481
#
_entry.id   ecfa47bfcb0b66bed5c0f320b0d0e481
#
_cell.length_a   1.000
_cell.length_b   1.000
_cell.length_c   1.000
_cell.angle_alpha   90.00
_cell.angle_beta   90.00
_cell.angle_gamma   90.00
#
_symmetry.space_group_name_H-M   'P 1'
#
loop_
_entity.id
_entity.type
_entity.pdbx_description
1 polymer ?
#
loop_
_entity_poly.entity_id
_entity_poly.type
_entity_poly.pdbx_seq_one_letter_code
_entity_poly.pdbx_strand_id
1 'polypeptide(L)'
;MKKIILVMSLIMTSAVCWSQQVQVTFITPRIVHVVKGQPTKTLVVTAKPEDVTINRKGNEQSSGELIVRQNPKTGCLTFLTAKGQVLLREKSHDITKVRQSFVLDKDEAIYGLGTIQNGKMNRRGEHKRMEQSNLEDFQNVLQSIKGWGLYWENYSPTQFDDDANGMSFTSEVGEGVDYYFMYGGSADGVIAQMRYLSGDVPMFPLWTYGFWQSKERYKTAAETESIVDKYRELQVPLDGIIQDWQYWGSNYLWNAMDFLSEDFVNGQQLIKNVHRKHAHFMISIWASFGPQTQQFRELDEKGLLMPFETWPQSGISHVWPPMRDYPSGVKVYDAFSPEARDIYWKYLKKLYDYGTDAWWMDSTDPDFFNPRESDYEHPVYGGTWRSLRNAFPLETVRGVYEKQRKEPGNSEQTAEKRVFIMTRSAYAGQQHYGSNMWSGDVNSSWDMLRKQVPAGLSFTLTGNPNFNTDIGGFFCSSYNTKGAGSAPKNPQFQELYVRWMQYGLFCPVFRSHGADAPREIWQFGKKGEPVYDAIEKTIRLRYRLIPYLYSTAWQVTSNNDSYMRPLFADFAADKNVWNMTDEFMFGRSILAAPIVDPQYTEEKIVRTNAMTGWNREEARSEKSEVSDLNWNATKTVVKYLPKGTDWYDFWTGKRYKGGQSIHYSTSLQIVPMFVRAGSILPLGPEMQYVGEKAWDNLEIRVYPGADGQFTLYEDEGDNYNYEKGVYSTIPFVWKDKDRTLTIGARQGSYPGMLQSRKFTLVLPDGTTQTVDYNGTATTIKL
;
A
#
# COMPACT_ATOMS: atom_id res chain seq x y z
N MET A 1 51.41 4.40 -73.37
CA MET A 1 49.94 4.44 -73.43
C MET A 1 49.38 3.28 -72.64
N LYS A 2 49.00 3.52 -71.38
CA LYS A 2 48.27 2.55 -70.58
C LYS A 2 47.00 3.24 -70.11
N LYS A 3 45.86 2.72 -70.56
CA LYS A 3 44.52 3.18 -70.18
C LYS A 3 44.22 2.73 -68.73
N ILE A 4 43.96 3.66 -67.85
CA ILE A 4 43.44 3.41 -66.52
C ILE A 4 41.92 3.38 -66.67
N ILE A 5 41.31 2.22 -66.40
CA ILE A 5 39.83 2.05 -66.22
C ILE A 5 39.48 2.32 -64.80
N LEU A 6 38.70 3.40 -64.57
CA LEU A 6 38.14 3.77 -63.28
C LEU A 6 36.85 2.96 -63.13
N VAL A 7 36.84 1.98 -62.23
CA VAL A 7 35.63 1.27 -61.84
C VAL A 7 34.97 2.05 -60.65
N MET A 8 33.90 2.79 -60.94
CA MET A 8 33.02 3.36 -59.92
C MET A 8 32.13 2.25 -59.30
N SER A 9 32.48 1.80 -58.14
CA SER A 9 31.60 0.95 -57.35
C SER A 9 30.46 1.82 -56.79
N LEU A 10 29.25 1.66 -57.31
CA LEU A 10 28.03 2.16 -56.74
C LEU A 10 27.73 1.32 -55.47
N ILE A 11 28.03 1.86 -54.30
CA ILE A 11 27.50 1.33 -53.04
C ILE A 11 26.04 1.77 -52.96
N MET A 12 25.14 0.90 -53.39
CA MET A 12 23.74 1.02 -53.00
C MET A 12 23.65 0.72 -51.51
N THR A 13 23.61 1.76 -50.68
CA THR A 13 23.09 1.67 -49.34
C THR A 13 21.59 1.37 -49.47
N SER A 14 21.23 0.10 -49.42
CA SER A 14 19.86 -0.31 -49.16
C SER A 14 19.53 0.19 -47.73
N ALA A 15 18.86 1.33 -47.66
CA ALA A 15 18.11 1.69 -46.46
C ALA A 15 17.09 0.58 -46.24
N VAL A 16 17.42 -0.37 -45.38
CA VAL A 16 16.46 -1.33 -44.86
C VAL A 16 15.47 -0.49 -44.10
N CYS A 17 14.36 -0.17 -44.75
CA CYS A 17 13.16 0.34 -44.05
C CYS A 17 12.72 -0.79 -43.14
N TRP A 18 13.16 -0.75 -41.89
CA TRP A 18 12.60 -1.58 -40.84
C TRP A 18 11.13 -1.17 -40.75
N SER A 19 10.23 -1.90 -41.40
CA SER A 19 8.81 -1.80 -41.13
C SER A 19 8.66 -2.06 -39.64
N GLN A 20 8.22 -1.06 -38.90
CA GLN A 20 8.00 -1.12 -37.46
C GLN A 20 7.04 -2.27 -37.20
N GLN A 21 7.56 -3.44 -36.88
CA GLN A 21 6.75 -4.64 -36.69
C GLN A 21 6.06 -4.51 -35.32
N VAL A 22 4.76 -4.26 -35.35
CA VAL A 22 3.90 -4.32 -34.15
C VAL A 22 3.69 -5.78 -33.78
N GLN A 23 4.18 -6.18 -32.63
CA GLN A 23 4.00 -7.52 -32.07
C GLN A 23 2.80 -7.48 -31.11
N VAL A 24 1.89 -8.44 -31.29
CA VAL A 24 0.69 -8.60 -30.45
C VAL A 24 0.68 -10.06 -29.98
N THR A 25 0.88 -10.26 -28.68
CA THR A 25 0.92 -11.59 -28.05
C THR A 25 -0.15 -11.67 -26.98
N PHE A 26 -1.06 -12.64 -27.10
CA PHE A 26 -2.00 -12.93 -26.01
C PHE A 26 -1.29 -13.74 -24.93
N ILE A 27 -1.20 -13.18 -23.73
CA ILE A 27 -0.68 -13.88 -22.54
C ILE A 27 -1.75 -14.80 -21.98
N THR A 28 -3.00 -14.33 -21.94
CA THR A 28 -4.22 -15.07 -21.62
C THR A 28 -5.31 -14.64 -22.60
N PRO A 29 -6.51 -15.24 -22.59
CA PRO A 29 -7.63 -14.73 -23.39
C PRO A 29 -7.99 -13.26 -23.10
N ARG A 30 -7.52 -12.68 -21.96
CA ARG A 30 -7.86 -11.34 -21.50
C ARG A 30 -6.68 -10.38 -21.37
N ILE A 31 -5.46 -10.86 -21.56
CA ILE A 31 -4.23 -10.05 -21.47
C ILE A 31 -3.50 -10.08 -22.78
N VAL A 32 -3.19 -8.91 -23.31
CA VAL A 32 -2.44 -8.74 -24.55
C VAL A 32 -1.16 -7.95 -24.28
N HIS A 33 -0.02 -8.52 -24.63
CA HIS A 33 1.27 -7.85 -24.65
C HIS A 33 1.51 -7.21 -26.03
N VAL A 34 1.81 -5.92 -26.04
CA VAL A 34 2.06 -5.15 -27.28
C VAL A 34 3.47 -4.57 -27.25
N VAL A 35 4.25 -4.91 -28.27
CA VAL A 35 5.61 -4.40 -28.45
C VAL A 35 5.74 -3.72 -29.82
N LYS A 36 6.35 -2.54 -29.84
CA LYS A 36 6.71 -1.80 -31.04
C LYS A 36 8.17 -1.38 -30.92
N GLY A 37 9.05 -2.04 -31.67
CA GLY A 37 10.49 -1.97 -31.47
C GLY A 37 11.02 -3.17 -30.71
N GLN A 38 11.94 -2.97 -29.75
CA GLN A 38 12.44 -4.04 -28.90
C GLN A 38 11.66 -4.12 -27.59
N PRO A 39 11.41 -5.32 -27.06
CA PRO A 39 10.76 -5.48 -25.76
C PRO A 39 11.69 -5.06 -24.62
N THR A 40 11.09 -4.51 -23.58
CA THR A 40 11.77 -4.26 -22.30
C THR A 40 12.09 -5.59 -21.63
N LYS A 41 13.29 -5.72 -21.04
CA LYS A 41 13.59 -6.86 -20.17
C LYS A 41 12.81 -6.70 -18.88
N THR A 42 11.77 -7.50 -18.71
CA THR A 42 10.86 -7.35 -17.57
C THR A 42 11.51 -7.64 -16.22
N LEU A 43 11.21 -6.79 -15.23
CA LEU A 43 11.48 -7.00 -13.81
C LEU A 43 10.18 -7.36 -13.05
N VAL A 44 9.02 -7.13 -13.64
CA VAL A 44 7.70 -7.21 -13.02
C VAL A 44 6.93 -8.45 -13.44
N VAL A 45 6.92 -8.76 -14.73
CA VAL A 45 6.06 -9.83 -15.27
C VAL A 45 6.71 -11.19 -15.04
N THR A 46 6.03 -12.01 -14.23
CA THR A 46 6.43 -13.39 -13.92
C THR A 46 5.61 -14.43 -14.68
N ALA A 47 4.43 -14.03 -15.18
CA ALA A 47 3.53 -14.89 -15.94
C ALA A 47 4.15 -15.37 -17.26
N LYS A 48 3.88 -16.63 -17.61
CA LYS A 48 4.19 -17.18 -18.93
C LYS A 48 2.93 -17.14 -19.79
N PRO A 49 3.06 -16.93 -21.11
CA PRO A 49 1.91 -17.03 -22.01
C PRO A 49 1.21 -18.39 -21.91
N GLU A 50 -0.11 -18.37 -21.82
CA GLU A 50 -0.93 -19.57 -21.94
C GLU A 50 -1.03 -20.02 -23.40
N ASP A 51 -1.47 -21.25 -23.62
CA ASP A 51 -1.81 -21.74 -24.97
C ASP A 51 -3.21 -21.20 -25.37
N VAL A 52 -3.22 -19.97 -25.89
CA VAL A 52 -4.46 -19.28 -26.28
C VAL A 52 -4.79 -19.55 -27.76
N THR A 53 -5.95 -20.13 -28.01
CA THR A 53 -6.46 -20.28 -29.38
C THR A 53 -6.84 -18.93 -29.97
N ILE A 54 -6.11 -18.48 -31.01
CA ILE A 54 -6.34 -17.19 -31.68
C ILE A 54 -6.99 -17.38 -33.03
N ASN A 55 -8.19 -16.85 -33.17
CA ASN A 55 -8.88 -16.75 -34.44
C ASN A 55 -8.43 -15.45 -35.18
N ARG A 56 -7.95 -15.61 -36.41
CA ARG A 56 -7.49 -14.48 -37.26
C ARG A 56 -8.45 -14.25 -38.40
N LYS A 57 -8.92 -13.00 -38.56
CA LYS A 57 -9.77 -12.59 -39.68
C LYS A 57 -9.35 -11.21 -40.18
N GLY A 58 -8.68 -11.19 -41.32
CA GLY A 58 -8.13 -9.94 -41.87
C GLY A 58 -7.10 -9.32 -40.90
N ASN A 59 -7.38 -8.13 -40.45
CA ASN A 59 -6.56 -7.39 -39.49
C ASN A 59 -6.98 -7.57 -38.03
N GLU A 60 -7.82 -8.56 -37.73
CA GLU A 60 -8.28 -8.87 -36.38
C GLU A 60 -7.70 -10.18 -35.87
N GLN A 61 -7.39 -10.18 -34.58
CA GLN A 61 -7.01 -11.36 -33.79
C GLN A 61 -7.98 -11.46 -32.59
N SER A 62 -8.57 -12.62 -32.39
CA SER A 62 -9.54 -12.83 -31.30
C SER A 62 -9.20 -14.06 -30.47
N SER A 63 -9.20 -13.90 -29.16
CA SER A 63 -9.12 -15.00 -28.18
C SER A 63 -10.48 -15.61 -27.82
N GLY A 64 -11.58 -15.08 -28.37
CA GLY A 64 -12.94 -15.40 -27.95
C GLY A 64 -13.50 -14.48 -26.84
N GLU A 65 -12.63 -13.88 -26.03
CA GLU A 65 -13.03 -12.89 -25.00
C GLU A 65 -12.64 -11.46 -25.38
N LEU A 66 -11.53 -11.29 -26.07
CA LEU A 66 -10.97 -10.02 -26.49
C LEU A 66 -10.64 -10.06 -28.00
N ILE A 67 -10.91 -8.95 -28.71
CA ILE A 67 -10.54 -8.74 -30.11
C ILE A 67 -9.53 -7.60 -30.16
N VAL A 68 -8.41 -7.83 -30.84
CA VAL A 68 -7.42 -6.82 -31.20
C VAL A 68 -7.47 -6.58 -32.71
N ARG A 69 -7.79 -5.36 -33.10
CA ARG A 69 -7.85 -4.93 -34.51
C ARG A 69 -6.71 -3.99 -34.80
N GLN A 70 -5.90 -4.31 -35.80
CA GLN A 70 -4.78 -3.47 -36.24
C GLN A 70 -5.16 -2.64 -37.46
N ASN A 71 -4.90 -1.34 -37.43
CA ASN A 71 -5.00 -0.49 -38.61
C ASN A 71 -3.80 -0.78 -39.55
N PRO A 72 -4.02 -1.26 -40.77
CA PRO A 72 -2.93 -1.67 -41.63
C PRO A 72 -2.07 -0.50 -42.16
N LYS A 73 -2.55 0.73 -42.10
CA LYS A 73 -1.81 1.93 -42.56
C LYS A 73 -0.96 2.56 -41.46
N THR A 74 -1.46 2.56 -40.23
CA THR A 74 -0.81 3.26 -39.11
C THR A 74 -0.17 2.32 -38.09
N GLY A 75 -0.49 1.02 -38.12
CA GLY A 75 -0.10 0.06 -37.11
C GLY A 75 -0.81 0.19 -35.76
N CYS A 76 -1.68 1.20 -35.61
CA CYS A 76 -2.41 1.43 -34.36
C CYS A 76 -3.44 0.34 -34.08
N LEU A 77 -3.58 -0.01 -32.81
CA LEU A 77 -4.45 -1.07 -32.33
C LEU A 77 -5.79 -0.50 -31.78
N THR A 78 -6.83 -1.29 -31.90
CA THR A 78 -8.10 -1.09 -31.21
C THR A 78 -8.43 -2.36 -30.44
N PHE A 79 -8.70 -2.22 -29.17
CA PHE A 79 -9.11 -3.32 -28.28
C PHE A 79 -10.63 -3.31 -28.13
N LEU A 80 -11.24 -4.48 -28.34
CA LEU A 80 -12.71 -4.62 -28.30
C LEU A 80 -13.08 -5.87 -27.48
N THR A 81 -14.24 -5.81 -26.84
CA THR A 81 -14.84 -7.03 -26.26
C THR A 81 -15.20 -8.03 -27.36
N ALA A 82 -15.44 -9.28 -27.00
CA ALA A 82 -15.91 -10.32 -27.94
C ALA A 82 -17.21 -9.92 -28.68
N LYS A 83 -18.00 -9.00 -28.10
CA LYS A 83 -19.23 -8.45 -28.71
C LYS A 83 -18.98 -7.25 -29.61
N GLY A 84 -17.72 -6.86 -29.82
CA GLY A 84 -17.35 -5.74 -30.68
C GLY A 84 -17.46 -4.35 -30.04
N GLN A 85 -17.73 -4.25 -28.74
CA GLN A 85 -17.69 -2.97 -28.02
C GLN A 85 -16.25 -2.50 -27.90
N VAL A 86 -15.98 -1.26 -28.27
CA VAL A 86 -14.64 -0.68 -28.16
C VAL A 86 -14.31 -0.37 -26.70
N LEU A 87 -13.16 -0.89 -26.25
CA LEU A 87 -12.58 -0.63 -24.94
C LEU A 87 -11.58 0.52 -25.01
N LEU A 88 -10.58 0.41 -25.87
CA LEU A 88 -9.52 1.41 -26.02
C LEU A 88 -9.05 1.48 -27.48
N ARG A 89 -8.63 2.66 -27.93
CA ARG A 89 -8.00 2.88 -29.24
C ARG A 89 -6.65 3.54 -29.05
N GLU A 90 -5.63 3.00 -29.71
CA GLU A 90 -4.40 3.76 -29.95
C GLU A 90 -4.65 4.91 -30.93
N LYS A 91 -3.99 6.05 -30.67
CA LYS A 91 -4.02 7.23 -31.55
C LYS A 91 -2.76 7.30 -32.42
N SER A 92 -1.60 7.26 -31.78
CA SER A 92 -0.29 7.32 -32.43
C SER A 92 0.80 6.76 -31.51
N HIS A 93 1.92 6.39 -32.11
CA HIS A 93 3.14 6.01 -31.40
C HIS A 93 4.37 6.64 -32.04
N ASP A 94 5.41 6.84 -31.25
CA ASP A 94 6.73 7.29 -31.67
C ASP A 94 7.77 6.46 -30.90
N ILE A 95 8.36 5.47 -31.56
CA ILE A 95 9.32 4.55 -30.94
C ILE A 95 10.60 5.30 -30.52
N THR A 96 11.02 6.30 -31.31
CA THR A 96 12.23 7.07 -31.01
C THR A 96 12.11 7.94 -29.78
N LYS A 97 10.87 8.26 -29.38
CA LYS A 97 10.54 9.02 -28.17
C LYS A 97 9.94 8.13 -27.08
N VAL A 98 9.95 6.82 -27.27
CA VAL A 98 9.32 5.84 -26.35
C VAL A 98 7.93 6.28 -25.95
N ARG A 99 7.09 6.66 -26.94
CA ARG A 99 5.78 7.25 -26.72
C ARG A 99 4.67 6.48 -27.35
N GLN A 100 3.59 6.24 -26.58
CA GLN A 100 2.29 5.75 -27.06
C GLN A 100 1.18 6.68 -26.61
N SER A 101 0.27 7.04 -27.53
CA SER A 101 -0.94 7.80 -27.19
C SER A 101 -2.21 7.03 -27.53
N PHE A 102 -3.27 7.32 -26.77
CA PHE A 102 -4.56 6.65 -26.81
C PHE A 102 -5.71 7.66 -26.87
N VAL A 103 -6.87 7.22 -27.34
CA VAL A 103 -8.10 7.99 -27.35
C VAL A 103 -9.05 7.42 -26.29
N LEU A 104 -9.47 8.26 -25.36
CA LEU A 104 -10.49 7.95 -24.37
C LEU A 104 -11.84 8.55 -24.78
N ASP A 105 -12.94 7.93 -24.39
CA ASP A 105 -14.26 8.53 -24.55
C ASP A 105 -14.38 9.76 -23.61
N LYS A 106 -15.21 10.73 -24.01
CA LYS A 106 -15.35 12.00 -23.30
C LYS A 106 -15.69 11.84 -21.82
N ASP A 107 -16.59 10.92 -21.50
CA ASP A 107 -17.09 10.69 -20.13
C ASP A 107 -16.41 9.49 -19.44
N GLU A 108 -15.30 8.99 -19.99
CA GLU A 108 -14.59 7.87 -19.44
C GLU A 108 -13.67 8.32 -18.29
N ALA A 109 -13.88 7.76 -17.11
CA ALA A 109 -12.99 7.97 -15.97
C ALA A 109 -11.84 6.95 -15.99
N ILE A 110 -10.64 7.39 -15.61
CA ILE A 110 -9.43 6.57 -15.48
C ILE A 110 -8.79 6.77 -14.10
N TYR A 111 -8.15 5.72 -13.58
CA TYR A 111 -7.69 5.65 -12.19
C TYR A 111 -6.35 4.92 -12.09
N GLY A 112 -5.66 5.07 -10.96
CA GLY A 112 -4.39 4.38 -10.69
C GLY A 112 -3.20 5.32 -10.72
N LEU A 113 -2.08 4.87 -11.31
CA LEU A 113 -0.77 5.54 -11.38
C LEU A 113 -0.03 5.67 -10.04
N GLY A 114 -0.52 5.07 -8.96
CA GLY A 114 0.12 5.12 -7.64
C GLY A 114 -0.38 6.24 -6.74
N THR A 115 0.48 6.70 -5.81
CA THR A 115 0.12 7.66 -4.76
C THR A 115 0.35 9.11 -5.18
N ILE A 116 -0.37 9.61 -6.16
CA ILE A 116 -0.31 11.03 -6.50
C ILE A 116 -1.10 11.82 -5.45
N GLN A 117 -0.38 12.64 -4.65
CA GLN A 117 -0.94 13.35 -3.50
C GLN A 117 -1.57 14.71 -3.90
N ASN A 118 -2.50 14.68 -4.85
CA ASN A 118 -3.21 15.87 -5.33
C ASN A 118 -4.72 15.89 -4.97
N GLY A 119 -5.18 14.92 -4.17
CA GLY A 119 -6.56 14.86 -3.73
C GLY A 119 -7.57 14.38 -4.77
N LYS A 120 -7.13 13.83 -5.91
CA LYS A 120 -8.01 13.37 -6.98
C LYS A 120 -8.03 11.85 -7.08
N MET A 121 -9.20 11.28 -7.39
CA MET A 121 -9.35 9.88 -7.80
C MET A 121 -9.21 9.71 -9.30
N ASN A 122 -9.98 10.46 -10.07
CA ASN A 122 -10.02 10.39 -11.53
C ASN A 122 -8.82 11.13 -12.13
N ARG A 123 -8.03 10.42 -12.94
CA ARG A 123 -6.80 10.93 -13.57
C ARG A 123 -7.02 11.65 -14.90
N ARG A 124 -8.28 11.96 -15.26
CA ARG A 124 -8.55 12.77 -16.45
C ARG A 124 -8.00 14.18 -16.28
N GLY A 125 -7.33 14.66 -17.33
CA GLY A 125 -6.64 15.95 -17.31
C GLY A 125 -5.39 15.99 -16.42
N GLU A 126 -4.79 14.85 -16.09
CA GLU A 126 -3.56 14.77 -15.32
C GLU A 126 -2.34 14.97 -16.24
N HIS A 127 -1.34 15.73 -15.73
CA HIS A 127 -0.03 15.90 -16.33
C HIS A 127 1.01 15.61 -15.26
N LYS A 128 1.69 14.47 -15.36
CA LYS A 128 2.57 14.02 -14.28
C LYS A 128 3.84 13.35 -14.80
N ARG A 129 4.99 13.87 -14.35
CA ARG A 129 6.25 13.15 -14.44
C ARG A 129 6.28 12.10 -13.33
N MET A 130 6.31 10.85 -13.70
CA MET A 130 6.32 9.70 -12.80
C MET A 130 7.77 9.30 -12.53
N GLU A 131 8.27 9.68 -11.37
CA GLU A 131 9.61 9.41 -10.88
C GLU A 131 9.56 9.24 -9.37
N GLN A 132 10.00 8.09 -8.84
CA GLN A 132 9.88 7.75 -7.42
C GLN A 132 10.49 8.81 -6.51
N SER A 133 9.79 9.13 -5.43
CA SER A 133 10.21 10.11 -4.43
C SER A 133 9.63 9.79 -3.05
N ASN A 134 10.10 10.47 -2.00
CA ASN A 134 9.61 10.28 -0.63
C ASN A 134 8.07 10.43 -0.50
N LEU A 135 7.45 11.34 -1.24
CA LEU A 135 6.02 11.67 -1.07
C LEU A 135 5.10 11.05 -2.11
N GLU A 136 5.63 10.74 -3.28
CA GLU A 136 4.84 10.22 -4.39
C GLU A 136 5.50 8.97 -4.93
N ASP A 137 4.70 7.94 -5.02
CA ASP A 137 5.10 6.63 -5.45
C ASP A 137 4.31 6.25 -6.71
N PHE A 138 5.02 5.99 -7.79
CA PHE A 138 4.43 5.81 -9.10
C PHE A 138 4.41 4.36 -9.52
N GLN A 139 3.23 3.95 -9.98
CA GLN A 139 2.99 2.64 -10.57
C GLN A 139 2.53 2.86 -12.01
N ASN A 140 3.25 2.35 -12.98
CA ASN A 140 2.88 2.48 -14.39
C ASN A 140 1.63 1.65 -14.77
N VAL A 141 0.64 1.60 -13.88
CA VAL A 141 -0.61 0.86 -14.02
C VAL A 141 -1.80 1.81 -13.97
N LEU A 142 -2.66 1.72 -14.96
CA LEU A 142 -3.86 2.54 -15.09
C LEU A 142 -5.04 1.64 -15.42
N GLN A 143 -6.23 1.97 -14.90
CA GLN A 143 -7.46 1.29 -15.26
C GLN A 143 -8.61 2.25 -15.54
N SER A 144 -9.56 1.79 -16.37
CA SER A 144 -10.74 2.54 -16.79
C SER A 144 -12.00 2.03 -16.10
N ILE A 145 -12.97 2.94 -15.89
CA ILE A 145 -14.33 2.59 -15.46
C ILE A 145 -15.02 1.56 -16.39
N LYS A 146 -14.53 1.40 -17.61
CA LYS A 146 -15.00 0.38 -18.56
C LYS A 146 -14.47 -1.04 -18.26
N GLY A 147 -13.63 -1.19 -17.24
CA GLY A 147 -13.07 -2.50 -16.84
C GLY A 147 -11.92 -2.98 -17.72
N TRP A 148 -11.16 -2.09 -18.33
CA TRP A 148 -9.87 -2.38 -18.93
C TRP A 148 -8.75 -1.71 -18.13
N GLY A 149 -7.52 -2.24 -18.23
CA GLY A 149 -6.31 -1.67 -17.66
C GLY A 149 -5.14 -1.69 -18.63
N LEU A 150 -4.15 -0.87 -18.32
CA LEU A 150 -2.84 -0.83 -18.98
C LEU A 150 -1.74 -0.97 -17.92
N TYR A 151 -0.73 -1.76 -18.23
CA TYR A 151 0.56 -1.72 -17.56
C TYR A 151 1.61 -1.30 -18.58
N TRP A 152 2.28 -0.17 -18.35
CA TRP A 152 3.35 0.38 -19.19
C TRP A 152 4.69 -0.18 -18.72
N GLU A 153 5.31 -1.06 -19.51
CA GLU A 153 6.53 -1.80 -19.17
C GLU A 153 7.76 -0.96 -19.51
N ASN A 154 8.08 0.00 -18.65
CA ASN A 154 9.29 0.82 -18.71
C ASN A 154 9.61 1.37 -17.33
N TYR A 155 10.88 1.35 -16.92
CA TYR A 155 11.34 1.68 -15.56
C TYR A 155 12.04 3.03 -15.47
N SER A 156 12.19 3.74 -16.58
CA SER A 156 12.73 5.10 -16.57
C SER A 156 11.65 6.10 -16.12
N PRO A 157 12.04 7.31 -15.69
CA PRO A 157 11.07 8.38 -15.49
C PRO A 157 10.16 8.52 -16.70
N THR A 158 8.86 8.55 -16.47
CA THR A 158 7.84 8.50 -17.52
C THR A 158 6.87 9.67 -17.35
N GLN A 159 6.64 10.42 -18.41
CA GLN A 159 5.64 11.45 -18.47
C GLN A 159 4.28 10.84 -18.81
N PHE A 160 3.30 11.02 -17.95
CA PHE A 160 1.89 10.76 -18.22
C PHE A 160 1.17 12.07 -18.53
N ASP A 161 0.41 12.11 -19.61
CA ASP A 161 -0.42 13.24 -20.00
C ASP A 161 -1.80 12.77 -20.44
N ASP A 162 -2.86 13.46 -20.00
CA ASP A 162 -4.21 13.36 -20.56
C ASP A 162 -4.74 14.75 -20.89
N ASP A 163 -4.83 15.07 -22.18
CA ASP A 163 -5.27 16.37 -22.68
C ASP A 163 -6.18 16.24 -23.93
N ALA A 164 -6.42 17.35 -24.62
CA ALA A 164 -7.19 17.38 -25.87
C ALA A 164 -6.57 16.51 -26.97
N ASN A 165 -5.27 16.20 -26.88
CA ASN A 165 -4.54 15.32 -27.81
C ASN A 165 -4.72 13.83 -27.48
N GLY A 166 -5.29 13.49 -26.35
CA GLY A 166 -5.48 12.14 -25.83
C GLY A 166 -4.57 11.81 -24.65
N MET A 167 -4.75 10.63 -24.12
CA MET A 167 -3.90 10.07 -23.05
C MET A 167 -2.58 9.56 -23.63
N SER A 168 -1.45 9.78 -22.97
CA SER A 168 -0.17 9.24 -23.43
C SER A 168 0.80 8.92 -22.30
N PHE A 169 1.68 7.94 -22.59
CA PHE A 169 2.89 7.66 -21.82
C PHE A 169 4.10 7.99 -22.70
N THR A 170 5.09 8.66 -22.11
CA THR A 170 6.36 9.00 -22.75
C THR A 170 7.50 8.76 -21.78
N SER A 171 8.32 7.73 -22.02
CA SER A 171 9.46 7.40 -21.16
C SER A 171 10.75 8.08 -21.65
N GLU A 172 11.66 8.39 -20.72
CA GLU A 172 12.91 9.08 -21.05
C GLU A 172 13.84 8.23 -21.91
N VAL A 173 13.91 6.92 -21.62
CA VAL A 173 14.74 5.97 -22.36
C VAL A 173 14.03 4.65 -22.56
N GLY A 174 14.38 3.95 -23.64
CA GLY A 174 13.86 2.64 -24.03
C GLY A 174 14.15 2.37 -25.50
N GLU A 175 14.10 1.11 -25.90
CA GLU A 175 14.33 0.68 -27.28
C GLU A 175 13.03 0.43 -28.06
N GLY A 176 11.89 0.72 -27.45
CA GLY A 176 10.57 0.53 -28.04
C GLY A 176 9.44 0.95 -27.10
N VAL A 177 8.23 0.84 -27.63
CA VAL A 177 6.99 0.94 -26.87
C VAL A 177 6.61 -0.46 -26.42
N ASP A 178 6.39 -0.64 -25.13
CA ASP A 178 6.09 -1.91 -24.52
C ASP A 178 5.00 -1.75 -23.45
N TYR A 179 3.88 -2.46 -23.60
CA TYR A 179 2.80 -2.39 -22.63
C TYR A 179 1.89 -3.63 -22.66
N TYR A 180 1.20 -3.86 -21.56
CA TYR A 180 0.15 -4.88 -21.44
C TYR A 180 -1.22 -4.23 -21.38
N PHE A 181 -2.13 -4.68 -22.26
CA PHE A 181 -3.55 -4.36 -22.18
C PHE A 181 -4.27 -5.50 -21.46
N MET A 182 -5.08 -5.16 -20.46
CA MET A 182 -5.79 -6.11 -19.60
C MET A 182 -7.29 -5.86 -19.68
N TYR A 183 -8.09 -6.90 -19.89
CA TYR A 183 -9.55 -6.83 -19.86
C TYR A 183 -10.08 -7.57 -18.63
N GLY A 184 -10.50 -6.83 -17.61
CA GLY A 184 -11.09 -7.39 -16.39
C GLY A 184 -12.60 -7.39 -16.37
N GLY A 185 -13.24 -6.51 -17.16
CA GLY A 185 -14.68 -6.28 -17.13
C GLY A 185 -15.18 -5.50 -15.91
N SER A 186 -14.32 -5.30 -14.91
CA SER A 186 -14.53 -4.51 -13.68
C SER A 186 -13.18 -4.09 -13.10
N ALA A 187 -13.19 -3.21 -12.09
CA ALA A 187 -11.96 -2.83 -11.38
C ALA A 187 -11.27 -4.04 -10.74
N ASP A 188 -12.01 -4.90 -10.06
CA ASP A 188 -11.47 -6.14 -9.47
C ASP A 188 -10.89 -7.07 -10.54
N GLY A 189 -11.56 -7.19 -11.67
CA GLY A 189 -11.07 -8.00 -12.77
C GLY A 189 -9.76 -7.48 -13.35
N VAL A 190 -9.56 -6.15 -13.43
CA VAL A 190 -8.28 -5.56 -13.85
C VAL A 190 -7.18 -5.83 -12.83
N ILE A 191 -7.48 -5.69 -11.53
CA ILE A 191 -6.54 -6.05 -10.44
C ILE A 191 -6.13 -7.52 -10.54
N ALA A 192 -7.08 -8.42 -10.79
CA ALA A 192 -6.80 -9.84 -10.97
C ALA A 192 -5.88 -10.11 -12.17
N GLN A 193 -6.09 -9.43 -13.31
CA GLN A 193 -5.21 -9.56 -14.46
C GLN A 193 -3.80 -9.01 -14.16
N MET A 194 -3.69 -7.90 -13.44
CA MET A 194 -2.39 -7.33 -13.06
C MET A 194 -1.64 -8.28 -12.12
N ARG A 195 -2.31 -8.87 -11.14
CA ARG A 195 -1.69 -9.86 -10.23
C ARG A 195 -1.35 -11.18 -10.94
N TYR A 196 -2.15 -11.59 -11.92
CA TYR A 196 -1.78 -12.70 -12.78
C TYR A 196 -0.45 -12.46 -13.50
N LEU A 197 -0.24 -11.23 -14.02
CA LEU A 197 1.03 -10.87 -14.66
C LEU A 197 2.20 -10.84 -13.68
N SER A 198 2.01 -10.29 -12.49
CA SER A 198 3.09 -9.86 -11.59
C SER A 198 3.23 -10.67 -10.30
N GLY A 199 2.34 -11.62 -10.08
CA GLY A 199 2.35 -12.51 -8.90
C GLY A 199 1.29 -12.18 -7.86
N ASP A 200 0.88 -13.23 -7.14
CA ASP A 200 -0.15 -13.18 -6.10
C ASP A 200 0.35 -12.43 -4.86
N VAL A 201 -0.58 -12.00 -4.04
CA VAL A 201 -0.32 -11.34 -2.75
C VAL A 201 -0.18 -12.39 -1.65
N PRO A 202 0.96 -12.53 -0.96
CA PRO A 202 1.08 -13.43 0.18
C PRO A 202 0.30 -12.87 1.39
N MET A 203 -0.16 -13.77 2.27
CA MET A 203 -0.74 -13.36 3.55
C MET A 203 0.33 -12.78 4.48
N PHE A 204 0.01 -11.68 5.12
CA PHE A 204 0.80 -11.17 6.24
C PHE A 204 0.59 -12.02 7.50
N PRO A 205 1.53 -11.98 8.46
CA PRO A 205 1.29 -12.51 9.80
C PRO A 205 0.04 -11.89 10.42
N LEU A 206 -0.74 -12.68 11.14
CA LEU A 206 -1.99 -12.23 11.76
C LEU A 206 -1.79 -11.02 12.70
N TRP A 207 -0.69 -10.99 13.45
CA TRP A 207 -0.36 -9.92 14.38
C TRP A 207 -0.09 -8.57 13.69
N THR A 208 0.21 -8.52 12.40
CA THR A 208 0.43 -7.26 11.66
C THR A 208 -0.84 -6.41 11.56
N TYR A 209 -2.00 -7.03 11.70
CA TYR A 209 -3.30 -6.34 11.66
C TYR A 209 -3.69 -5.68 12.99
N GLY A 210 -2.92 -5.86 14.07
CA GLY A 210 -3.06 -5.14 15.32
C GLY A 210 -2.56 -3.70 15.23
N PHE A 211 -2.42 -3.04 16.38
CA PHE A 211 -1.92 -1.66 16.46
C PHE A 211 -0.40 -1.63 16.65
N TRP A 212 0.26 -0.71 15.94
CA TRP A 212 1.69 -0.48 15.97
C TRP A 212 2.01 0.92 16.48
N GLN A 213 2.91 1.00 17.46
CA GLN A 213 3.45 2.27 17.95
C GLN A 213 4.86 2.49 17.42
N SER A 214 5.09 3.70 16.92
CA SER A 214 6.36 4.15 16.37
C SER A 214 6.57 5.63 16.63
N LYS A 215 7.82 6.07 16.52
CA LYS A 215 8.24 7.47 16.62
C LYS A 215 9.55 7.64 15.87
N GLU A 216 9.79 8.76 15.26
CA GLU A 216 11.10 9.23 14.83
C GLU A 216 11.69 10.07 16.00
N ARG A 217 12.55 9.50 16.85
CA ARG A 217 12.79 8.08 17.13
C ARG A 217 12.88 7.85 18.65
N TYR A 218 12.77 6.61 19.07
CA TYR A 218 13.16 6.21 20.42
C TYR A 218 14.69 6.15 20.47
N LYS A 219 15.30 6.83 21.46
CA LYS A 219 16.74 7.07 21.50
C LYS A 219 17.53 6.04 22.28
N THR A 220 16.86 5.24 23.10
CA THR A 220 17.50 4.21 23.91
C THR A 220 16.67 2.93 23.94
N ALA A 221 17.33 1.80 24.17
CA ALA A 221 16.65 0.52 24.37
C ALA A 221 15.64 0.57 25.52
N ALA A 222 15.98 1.24 26.62
CA ALA A 222 15.10 1.41 27.78
C ALA A 222 13.85 2.24 27.43
N GLU A 223 13.99 3.31 26.62
CA GLU A 223 12.84 4.09 26.14
C GLU A 223 11.90 3.19 25.33
N THR A 224 12.44 2.47 24.35
CA THR A 224 11.65 1.57 23.47
C THR A 224 10.88 0.53 24.28
N GLU A 225 11.55 -0.11 25.26
CA GLU A 225 10.94 -1.10 26.13
C GLU A 225 9.84 -0.50 27.03
N SER A 226 10.06 0.70 27.58
CA SER A 226 9.13 1.40 28.45
C SER A 226 7.80 1.75 27.78
N ILE A 227 7.82 1.96 26.45
CA ILE A 227 6.59 2.22 25.68
C ILE A 227 5.68 0.99 25.70
N VAL A 228 6.22 -0.20 25.47
CA VAL A 228 5.45 -1.45 25.52
C VAL A 228 4.91 -1.68 26.91
N ASP A 229 5.72 -1.47 27.96
CA ASP A 229 5.30 -1.58 29.35
C ASP A 229 4.12 -0.67 29.65
N LYS A 230 4.17 0.59 29.18
CA LYS A 230 3.13 1.57 29.44
C LYS A 230 1.81 1.22 28.74
N TYR A 231 1.84 0.70 27.50
CA TYR A 231 0.63 0.20 26.85
C TYR A 231 0.00 -0.97 27.62
N ARG A 232 0.82 -1.90 28.13
CA ARG A 232 0.34 -3.03 28.97
C ARG A 232 -0.23 -2.54 30.29
N GLU A 233 0.43 -1.58 30.97
CA GLU A 233 -0.07 -0.96 32.20
C GLU A 233 -1.42 -0.30 32.00
N LEU A 234 -1.59 0.46 30.91
CA LEU A 234 -2.83 1.15 30.57
C LEU A 234 -3.92 0.21 30.03
N GLN A 235 -3.58 -1.05 29.77
CA GLN A 235 -4.47 -2.02 29.11
C GLN A 235 -5.02 -1.52 27.78
N VAL A 236 -4.22 -0.77 27.03
CA VAL A 236 -4.51 -0.38 25.66
C VAL A 236 -3.84 -1.37 24.70
N PRO A 237 -4.59 -1.94 23.74
CA PRO A 237 -4.03 -2.95 22.85
C PRO A 237 -2.83 -2.47 22.04
N LEU A 238 -1.82 -3.34 21.90
CA LEU A 238 -0.61 -3.09 21.11
C LEU A 238 -0.03 -4.44 20.64
N ASP A 239 0.28 -4.55 19.36
CA ASP A 239 0.97 -5.73 18.79
C ASP A 239 2.43 -5.48 18.45
N GLY A 240 2.81 -4.27 18.11
CA GLY A 240 4.18 -4.03 17.70
C GLY A 240 4.74 -2.67 18.10
N ILE A 241 6.06 -2.68 18.28
CA ILE A 241 6.90 -1.49 18.48
C ILE A 241 7.93 -1.42 17.35
N ILE A 242 8.20 -0.20 16.87
CA ILE A 242 9.16 0.01 15.80
C ILE A 242 10.35 0.79 16.34
N GLN A 243 11.56 0.24 16.15
CA GLN A 243 12.81 0.93 16.38
C GLN A 243 13.26 1.59 15.08
N ASP A 244 13.29 2.91 15.09
CA ASP A 244 13.77 3.74 14.00
C ASP A 244 15.30 3.89 14.03
N TRP A 245 15.86 4.65 13.12
CA TRP A 245 17.28 4.80 12.82
C TRP A 245 18.19 5.19 14.01
N GLN A 246 19.52 5.15 13.80
CA GLN A 246 20.59 5.46 14.77
C GLN A 246 20.79 4.48 15.95
N TYR A 247 20.17 3.32 15.99
CA TYR A 247 20.53 2.26 16.91
C TYR A 247 21.99 1.75 16.65
N TRP A 248 22.55 2.09 15.47
CA TRP A 248 23.94 1.86 15.08
C TRP A 248 24.92 2.95 15.52
N GLY A 249 24.47 4.07 16.06
CA GLY A 249 25.30 5.19 16.51
C GLY A 249 25.45 6.31 15.49
N SER A 250 26.64 6.58 14.97
CA SER A 250 26.91 7.72 14.08
C SER A 250 26.43 7.50 12.65
N ASN A 251 26.29 8.59 11.87
CA ASN A 251 25.93 8.49 10.44
C ASN A 251 27.06 7.89 9.58
N TYR A 252 28.31 7.86 10.04
CA TYR A 252 29.39 7.10 9.39
C TYR A 252 29.17 5.58 9.45
N LEU A 253 28.38 5.12 10.45
CA LEU A 253 27.93 3.74 10.62
C LEU A 253 26.50 3.53 10.12
N TRP A 254 26.00 4.44 9.27
CA TRP A 254 24.64 4.41 8.76
C TRP A 254 24.24 3.03 8.26
N ASN A 255 23.12 2.52 8.78
CA ASN A 255 22.59 1.21 8.43
C ASN A 255 23.58 0.04 8.63
N ALA A 256 24.35 0.06 9.72
CA ALA A 256 25.31 -1.02 10.03
C ALA A 256 24.65 -2.39 10.25
N MET A 257 23.31 -2.44 10.35
CA MET A 257 22.53 -3.66 10.62
C MET A 257 22.97 -4.37 11.91
N ASP A 258 23.28 -3.54 12.92
CA ASP A 258 23.68 -3.99 14.24
C ASP A 258 23.46 -2.89 15.29
N PHE A 259 23.29 -3.28 16.55
CA PHE A 259 23.17 -2.36 17.67
C PHE A 259 24.57 -1.94 18.15
N LEU A 260 25.07 -0.84 17.59
CA LEU A 260 26.43 -0.35 17.88
C LEU A 260 26.45 0.91 18.76
N SER A 261 25.28 1.53 18.98
CA SER A 261 25.17 2.66 19.91
C SER A 261 25.26 2.20 21.37
N GLU A 262 25.92 3.00 22.22
CA GLU A 262 25.94 2.78 23.67
C GLU A 262 24.54 2.80 24.29
N ASP A 263 23.59 3.51 23.67
CA ASP A 263 22.19 3.59 24.11
C ASP A 263 21.39 2.30 23.81
N PHE A 264 21.93 1.40 22.99
CA PHE A 264 21.32 0.15 22.58
C PHE A 264 22.17 -1.08 22.93
N VAL A 265 22.94 -1.01 24.00
CA VAL A 265 23.69 -2.17 24.51
C VAL A 265 22.76 -3.36 24.72
N ASN A 266 23.15 -4.54 24.21
CA ASN A 266 22.34 -5.75 24.22
C ASN A 266 21.00 -5.65 23.44
N GLY A 267 21.01 -5.13 22.21
CA GLY A 267 19.83 -5.04 21.36
C GLY A 267 19.07 -6.36 21.19
N GLN A 268 19.76 -7.52 21.17
CA GLN A 268 19.09 -8.82 21.19
C GLN A 268 18.24 -9.01 22.47
N GLN A 269 18.69 -8.52 23.62
CA GLN A 269 17.94 -8.60 24.86
C GLN A 269 16.72 -7.68 24.83
N LEU A 270 16.82 -6.50 24.19
CA LEU A 270 15.66 -5.63 23.95
C LEU A 270 14.58 -6.37 23.18
N ILE A 271 14.92 -7.04 22.07
CA ILE A 271 13.96 -7.80 21.25
C ILE A 271 13.29 -8.90 22.10
N LYS A 272 14.09 -9.67 22.86
CA LYS A 272 13.56 -10.70 23.77
C LYS A 272 12.64 -10.13 24.85
N ASN A 273 12.94 -8.92 25.36
CA ASN A 273 12.10 -8.25 26.35
C ASN A 273 10.75 -7.82 25.76
N VAL A 274 10.76 -7.31 24.53
CA VAL A 274 9.53 -6.97 23.77
C VAL A 274 8.68 -8.21 23.56
N HIS A 275 9.26 -9.32 23.10
CA HIS A 275 8.55 -10.60 22.91
C HIS A 275 7.93 -11.14 24.20
N ARG A 276 8.65 -11.07 25.33
CA ARG A 276 8.09 -11.49 26.64
C ARG A 276 6.86 -10.70 27.07
N LYS A 277 6.65 -9.51 26.51
CA LYS A 277 5.46 -8.65 26.73
C LYS A 277 4.40 -8.87 25.65
N HIS A 278 4.52 -9.95 24.87
CA HIS A 278 3.62 -10.27 23.76
C HIS A 278 3.47 -9.13 22.75
N ALA A 279 4.59 -8.52 22.36
CA ALA A 279 4.67 -7.55 21.29
C ALA A 279 5.74 -7.98 20.28
N HIS A 280 5.60 -7.52 19.04
CA HIS A 280 6.51 -7.78 17.94
C HIS A 280 7.45 -6.60 17.74
N PHE A 281 8.64 -6.87 17.21
CA PHE A 281 9.68 -5.89 17.03
C PHE A 281 10.01 -5.71 15.54
N MET A 282 9.78 -4.50 15.04
CA MET A 282 10.20 -4.07 13.70
C MET A 282 11.38 -3.11 13.83
N ILE A 283 12.33 -3.18 12.90
CA ILE A 283 13.50 -2.31 12.91
C ILE A 283 13.70 -1.62 11.57
N SER A 284 14.13 -0.36 11.61
CA SER A 284 14.44 0.44 10.43
C SER A 284 15.73 -0.06 9.78
N ILE A 285 15.67 -0.28 8.47
CA ILE A 285 16.80 -0.59 7.59
C ILE A 285 16.70 0.25 6.33
N TRP A 286 17.84 0.55 5.71
CA TRP A 286 17.95 1.49 4.60
C TRP A 286 18.55 0.84 3.35
N ALA A 287 18.33 1.44 2.20
CA ALA A 287 18.98 1.03 0.94
C ALA A 287 20.38 1.67 0.76
N SER A 288 20.95 2.24 1.81
CA SER A 288 22.23 2.97 1.78
C SER A 288 23.08 2.61 2.99
N PHE A 289 24.39 2.82 2.88
CA PHE A 289 25.36 2.44 3.91
C PHE A 289 26.38 3.54 4.17
N GLY A 290 26.75 3.71 5.44
CA GLY A 290 27.82 4.60 5.87
C GLY A 290 29.21 4.02 5.60
N PRO A 291 30.24 4.87 5.35
CA PRO A 291 31.56 4.44 4.89
C PRO A 291 32.36 3.63 5.90
N GLN A 292 31.98 3.60 7.18
CA GLN A 292 32.64 2.80 8.21
C GLN A 292 32.00 1.42 8.39
N THR A 293 30.89 1.11 7.70
CA THR A 293 30.25 -0.21 7.78
C THR A 293 31.01 -1.26 6.98
N GLN A 294 30.86 -2.52 7.37
CA GLN A 294 31.44 -3.64 6.62
C GLN A 294 30.76 -3.82 5.26
N GLN A 295 29.46 -3.61 5.21
CA GLN A 295 28.64 -3.66 3.99
C GLN A 295 29.14 -2.67 2.94
N PHE A 296 29.39 -1.43 3.36
CA PHE A 296 29.92 -0.40 2.45
C PHE A 296 31.23 -0.84 1.81
N ARG A 297 32.19 -1.33 2.64
CA ARG A 297 33.52 -1.75 2.14
C ARG A 297 33.42 -2.88 1.13
N GLU A 298 32.62 -3.92 1.43
CA GLU A 298 32.45 -5.06 0.55
C GLU A 298 31.75 -4.66 -0.76
N LEU A 299 30.75 -3.78 -0.71
CA LEU A 299 30.04 -3.26 -1.88
C LEU A 299 30.93 -2.32 -2.73
N ASP A 300 31.73 -1.46 -2.07
CA ASP A 300 32.64 -0.52 -2.76
C ASP A 300 33.77 -1.25 -3.49
N GLU A 301 34.39 -2.27 -2.86
CA GLU A 301 35.40 -3.14 -3.48
C GLU A 301 34.91 -3.83 -4.74
N LYS A 302 33.61 -4.06 -4.87
CA LYS A 302 32.97 -4.71 -6.02
C LYS A 302 32.34 -3.72 -6.99
N GLY A 303 32.42 -2.41 -6.73
CA GLY A 303 31.80 -1.39 -7.57
C GLY A 303 30.27 -1.41 -7.56
N LEU A 304 29.66 -1.82 -6.44
CA LEU A 304 28.22 -2.00 -6.27
C LEU A 304 27.54 -0.85 -5.46
N LEU A 305 28.19 0.33 -5.41
CA LEU A 305 27.66 1.53 -4.78
C LEU A 305 27.39 2.64 -5.79
N MET A 306 26.30 3.37 -5.58
CA MET A 306 25.91 4.51 -6.41
C MET A 306 26.72 5.77 -6.02
N PRO A 307 27.14 6.61 -7.00
CA PRO A 307 27.95 7.79 -6.71
C PRO A 307 27.16 9.01 -6.25
N PHE A 308 25.83 9.01 -6.36
CA PHE A 308 25.01 10.18 -6.11
C PHE A 308 24.80 10.47 -4.61
N GLU A 309 24.40 11.70 -4.34
CA GLU A 309 24.13 12.19 -2.98
C GLU A 309 22.80 11.65 -2.46
N THR A 310 22.80 11.14 -1.21
CA THR A 310 21.63 10.57 -0.55
C THR A 310 21.55 11.00 0.92
N TRP A 311 20.50 10.61 1.61
CA TRP A 311 20.35 10.82 3.05
C TRP A 311 21.14 9.76 3.86
N PRO A 312 21.77 10.14 4.99
CA PRO A 312 22.00 11.50 5.49
C PRO A 312 23.16 12.19 4.78
N GLN A 313 23.08 13.50 4.58
CA GLN A 313 24.14 14.27 3.90
C GLN A 313 25.31 14.60 4.83
N SER A 314 25.05 14.72 6.14
CA SER A 314 26.08 15.00 7.15
C SER A 314 26.46 13.75 7.94
N GLY A 315 27.74 13.58 8.25
CA GLY A 315 28.26 12.57 9.19
C GLY A 315 27.85 12.81 10.65
N ILE A 316 27.44 14.05 10.96
CA ILE A 316 27.02 14.47 12.30
C ILE A 316 25.50 14.50 12.39
N SER A 317 24.90 13.52 13.07
CA SER A 317 23.46 13.29 13.10
C SER A 317 22.61 14.39 13.73
N HIS A 318 23.19 15.25 14.57
CA HIS A 318 22.46 16.33 15.25
C HIS A 318 22.57 17.70 14.54
N VAL A 319 23.26 17.74 13.40
CA VAL A 319 23.44 18.97 12.62
C VAL A 319 22.43 19.02 11.49
N TRP A 320 21.58 20.05 11.54
CA TRP A 320 20.64 20.35 10.48
C TRP A 320 20.60 21.88 10.21
N PRO A 321 20.64 22.36 8.98
CA PRO A 321 20.80 21.61 7.71
C PRO A 321 22.17 20.93 7.60
N PRO A 322 22.32 19.90 6.72
CA PRO A 322 23.57 19.19 6.55
C PRO A 322 24.73 20.15 6.23
N MET A 323 25.86 19.97 6.91
CA MET A 323 27.04 20.77 6.69
C MET A 323 27.95 20.11 5.66
N ARG A 324 28.34 20.84 4.62
CA ARG A 324 29.29 20.37 3.59
C ARG A 324 30.67 20.01 4.17
N ASP A 325 31.05 20.66 5.29
CA ASP A 325 32.34 20.42 5.96
C ASP A 325 32.41 19.06 6.67
N TYR A 326 31.27 18.39 6.85
CA TYR A 326 31.16 17.09 7.51
C TYR A 326 30.32 16.10 6.69
N PRO A 327 30.69 15.78 5.43
CA PRO A 327 29.90 14.86 4.61
C PRO A 327 29.80 13.49 5.26
N SER A 328 28.66 12.85 5.16
CA SER A 328 28.45 11.50 5.71
C SER A 328 29.21 10.42 4.93
N GLY A 329 29.34 10.60 3.64
CA GLY A 329 29.87 9.58 2.72
C GLY A 329 28.93 8.40 2.50
N VAL A 330 27.69 8.50 2.95
CA VAL A 330 26.67 7.45 2.75
C VAL A 330 26.39 7.29 1.27
N LYS A 331 26.31 6.03 0.81
CA LYS A 331 26.00 5.69 -0.58
C LYS A 331 24.92 4.61 -0.64
N VAL A 332 24.09 4.70 -1.68
CA VAL A 332 23.09 3.70 -2.03
C VAL A 332 23.76 2.51 -2.70
N TYR A 333 23.28 1.29 -2.45
CA TYR A 333 23.76 0.10 -3.12
C TYR A 333 23.01 -0.19 -4.43
N ASP A 334 23.64 -0.93 -5.35
CA ASP A 334 22.98 -1.38 -6.59
C ASP A 334 22.03 -2.56 -6.32
N ALA A 335 20.77 -2.26 -5.98
CA ALA A 335 19.77 -3.28 -5.70
C ALA A 335 19.40 -4.13 -6.94
N PHE A 336 19.71 -3.70 -8.14
CA PHE A 336 19.49 -4.50 -9.36
C PHE A 336 20.47 -5.68 -9.44
N SER A 337 21.65 -5.56 -8.81
CA SER A 337 22.65 -6.62 -8.74
C SER A 337 22.23 -7.75 -7.80
N PRO A 338 22.09 -9.01 -8.27
CA PRO A 338 21.88 -10.15 -7.38
C PRO A 338 22.98 -10.29 -6.32
N GLU A 339 24.25 -10.02 -6.67
CA GLU A 339 25.39 -10.07 -5.73
C GLU A 339 25.25 -9.01 -4.62
N ALA A 340 24.82 -7.81 -4.99
CA ALA A 340 24.62 -6.74 -3.99
C ALA A 340 23.46 -7.08 -3.04
N ARG A 341 22.38 -7.70 -3.51
CA ARG A 341 21.29 -8.20 -2.66
C ARG A 341 21.75 -9.36 -1.76
N ASP A 342 22.66 -10.22 -2.22
CA ASP A 342 23.26 -11.28 -1.40
C ASP A 342 24.11 -10.69 -0.26
N ILE A 343 24.91 -9.67 -0.55
CA ILE A 343 25.69 -8.93 0.46
C ILE A 343 24.75 -8.24 1.45
N TYR A 344 23.70 -7.57 0.97
CA TYR A 344 22.71 -6.92 1.82
C TYR A 344 22.11 -7.92 2.83
N TRP A 345 21.62 -9.06 2.37
CA TRP A 345 21.03 -10.09 3.22
C TRP A 345 22.05 -10.71 4.17
N LYS A 346 23.27 -10.95 3.73
CA LYS A 346 24.36 -11.50 4.57
C LYS A 346 24.52 -10.76 5.89
N TYR A 347 24.42 -9.43 5.84
CA TYR A 347 24.55 -8.61 7.05
C TYR A 347 23.21 -8.42 7.77
N LEU A 348 22.10 -8.28 7.05
CA LEU A 348 20.77 -8.16 7.62
C LEU A 348 20.38 -9.38 8.45
N LYS A 349 20.82 -10.55 8.01
CA LYS A 349 20.55 -11.82 8.70
C LYS A 349 20.95 -11.81 10.18
N LYS A 350 21.93 -11.00 10.58
CA LYS A 350 22.30 -10.83 11.98
C LYS A 350 21.16 -10.29 12.84
N LEU A 351 20.48 -9.25 12.35
CA LEU A 351 19.28 -8.70 13.03
C LEU A 351 18.12 -9.71 13.03
N TYR A 352 17.98 -10.47 11.95
CA TYR A 352 16.98 -11.53 11.87
C TYR A 352 17.25 -12.61 12.91
N ASP A 353 18.50 -13.06 13.04
CA ASP A 353 18.90 -14.06 14.02
C ASP A 353 18.80 -13.55 15.48
N TYR A 354 18.76 -12.24 15.70
CA TYR A 354 18.44 -11.66 17.01
C TYR A 354 16.97 -11.79 17.39
N GLY A 355 16.08 -12.09 16.41
CA GLY A 355 14.66 -12.29 16.60
C GLY A 355 13.78 -11.16 16.06
N THR A 356 14.31 -10.27 15.19
CA THR A 356 13.50 -9.25 14.53
C THR A 356 12.35 -9.87 13.75
N ASP A 357 11.12 -9.38 13.97
CA ASP A 357 9.91 -9.95 13.37
C ASP A 357 9.61 -9.36 11.99
N ALA A 358 9.98 -8.10 11.76
CA ALA A 358 9.61 -7.35 10.57
C ALA A 358 10.63 -6.27 10.21
N TRP A 359 10.61 -5.83 8.97
CA TRP A 359 11.52 -4.84 8.42
C TRP A 359 10.79 -3.55 8.08
N TRP A 360 11.33 -2.41 8.51
CA TRP A 360 10.95 -1.11 8.01
C TRP A 360 12.04 -0.63 7.04
N MET A 361 11.80 -0.87 5.75
CA MET A 361 12.70 -0.49 4.66
C MET A 361 12.44 0.95 4.25
N ASP A 362 13.17 1.86 4.87
CA ASP A 362 13.09 3.29 4.59
C ASP A 362 13.97 3.67 3.39
N SER A 363 13.69 4.82 2.78
CA SER A 363 14.42 5.37 1.63
C SER A 363 14.60 4.38 0.47
N THR A 364 13.56 3.64 0.15
CA THR A 364 13.56 2.69 -0.97
C THR A 364 13.27 3.35 -2.32
N ASP A 365 12.95 4.65 -2.36
CA ASP A 365 12.83 5.48 -3.57
C ASP A 365 14.18 5.79 -4.30
N PRO A 366 15.42 5.57 -3.86
CA PRO A 366 16.10 6.08 -2.68
C PRO A 366 16.19 7.62 -2.70
N ASP A 367 16.41 8.24 -1.56
CA ASP A 367 16.62 9.70 -1.52
C ASP A 367 17.72 10.12 -2.51
N PHE A 368 17.36 10.90 -3.52
CA PHE A 368 18.22 11.26 -4.64
C PHE A 368 18.32 12.79 -4.72
N PHE A 369 19.35 13.32 -4.05
CA PHE A 369 19.51 14.75 -3.87
C PHE A 369 20.46 15.36 -4.89
N ASN A 370 20.16 16.61 -5.30
CA ASN A 370 21.01 17.40 -6.20
C ASN A 370 21.53 16.60 -7.41
N PRO A 371 20.67 15.90 -8.16
CA PRO A 371 21.10 14.98 -9.21
C PRO A 371 21.80 15.73 -10.34
N ARG A 372 22.92 15.16 -10.79
CA ARG A 372 23.63 15.58 -12.01
C ARG A 372 23.24 14.65 -13.16
N GLU A 373 23.38 15.10 -14.38
CA GLU A 373 23.13 14.25 -15.58
C GLU A 373 23.98 12.98 -15.55
N SER A 374 25.24 13.06 -15.10
CA SER A 374 26.12 11.92 -14.94
C SER A 374 25.63 10.88 -13.92
N ASP A 375 24.82 11.28 -12.94
CA ASP A 375 24.27 10.36 -11.94
C ASP A 375 23.17 9.49 -12.55
N TYR A 376 22.37 10.06 -13.47
CA TYR A 376 21.38 9.29 -14.23
C TYR A 376 22.01 8.30 -15.18
N GLU A 377 23.17 8.64 -15.79
CA GLU A 377 23.88 7.78 -16.72
C GLU A 377 24.79 6.74 -16.03
N HIS A 378 24.84 6.75 -14.69
CA HIS A 378 25.64 5.77 -13.94
C HIS A 378 25.19 4.34 -14.28
N PRO A 379 26.14 3.46 -14.66
CA PRO A 379 25.83 2.07 -14.96
C PRO A 379 25.43 1.32 -13.69
N VAL A 380 24.35 0.56 -13.79
CA VAL A 380 23.86 -0.37 -12.77
C VAL A 380 23.70 -1.75 -13.39
N TYR A 381 23.48 -2.77 -12.58
CA TYR A 381 23.27 -4.11 -13.12
C TYR A 381 22.04 -4.15 -14.05
N GLY A 382 22.28 -4.43 -15.31
CA GLY A 382 21.23 -4.55 -16.33
C GLY A 382 20.86 -3.28 -17.08
N GLY A 383 21.49 -2.13 -16.80
CA GLY A 383 21.22 -0.87 -17.49
C GLY A 383 21.95 0.34 -16.93
N THR A 384 21.28 1.47 -16.96
CA THR A 384 21.70 2.71 -16.27
C THR A 384 20.72 3.07 -15.18
N TRP A 385 21.11 3.91 -14.23
CA TRP A 385 20.22 4.44 -13.21
C TRP A 385 18.97 5.06 -13.84
N ARG A 386 19.12 5.86 -14.90
CA ARG A 386 17.99 6.44 -15.65
C ARG A 386 17.01 5.37 -16.15
N SER A 387 17.53 4.28 -16.71
CA SER A 387 16.69 3.26 -17.35
C SER A 387 15.90 2.40 -16.36
N LEU A 388 16.35 2.29 -15.10
CA LEU A 388 15.81 1.32 -14.13
C LEU A 388 15.30 1.93 -12.83
N ARG A 389 15.55 3.23 -12.55
CA ARG A 389 15.38 3.80 -11.21
C ARG A 389 14.00 3.62 -10.58
N ASN A 390 12.91 3.69 -11.36
CA ASN A 390 11.57 3.54 -10.82
C ASN A 390 11.28 2.14 -10.28
N ALA A 391 12.03 1.12 -10.74
CA ALA A 391 11.93 -0.24 -10.24
C ALA A 391 12.86 -0.54 -9.03
N PHE A 392 13.65 0.43 -8.56
CA PHE A 392 14.57 0.23 -7.45
C PHE A 392 13.85 -0.30 -6.18
N PRO A 393 12.69 0.27 -5.75
CA PRO A 393 11.98 -0.25 -4.59
C PRO A 393 11.57 -1.72 -4.73
N LEU A 394 11.14 -2.14 -5.91
CA LEU A 394 10.81 -3.53 -6.21
C LEU A 394 12.01 -4.46 -5.96
N GLU A 395 13.20 -4.12 -6.49
CA GLU A 395 14.37 -4.98 -6.43
C GLU A 395 14.98 -5.07 -5.02
N THR A 396 15.00 -3.95 -4.28
CA THR A 396 15.49 -3.97 -2.90
C THR A 396 14.57 -4.76 -1.96
N VAL A 397 13.25 -4.62 -2.11
CA VAL A 397 12.26 -5.40 -1.34
C VAL A 397 12.30 -6.87 -1.73
N ARG A 398 12.35 -7.19 -3.04
CA ARG A 398 12.50 -8.56 -3.55
C ARG A 398 13.70 -9.26 -2.92
N GLY A 399 14.84 -8.56 -2.84
CA GLY A 399 16.08 -9.12 -2.28
C GLY A 399 15.88 -9.60 -0.84
N VAL A 400 15.25 -8.81 0.02
CA VAL A 400 14.98 -9.18 1.41
C VAL A 400 13.95 -10.30 1.49
N TYR A 401 12.83 -10.18 0.77
CA TYR A 401 11.76 -11.18 0.80
C TYR A 401 12.23 -12.57 0.37
N GLU A 402 12.87 -12.66 -0.81
CA GLU A 402 13.30 -13.94 -1.37
C GLU A 402 14.39 -14.61 -0.52
N LYS A 403 15.28 -13.83 0.08
CA LYS A 403 16.33 -14.35 0.93
C LYS A 403 15.77 -14.85 2.27
N GLN A 404 14.93 -14.10 2.93
CA GLN A 404 14.30 -14.55 4.17
C GLN A 404 13.45 -15.81 3.96
N ARG A 405 12.75 -15.91 2.83
CA ARG A 405 12.00 -17.13 2.46
C ARG A 405 12.89 -18.36 2.29
N LYS A 406 14.10 -18.20 1.77
CA LYS A 406 15.06 -19.30 1.49
C LYS A 406 15.94 -19.63 2.68
N GLU A 407 16.22 -18.67 3.52
CA GLU A 407 17.15 -18.76 4.63
C GLU A 407 16.47 -18.40 5.95
N PRO A 408 15.62 -19.31 6.50
CA PRO A 408 14.93 -19.02 7.76
C PRO A 408 15.93 -18.73 8.88
N GLY A 409 15.49 -17.92 9.83
CA GLY A 409 16.34 -17.53 10.98
C GLY A 409 16.64 -18.70 11.91
N ASN A 410 17.66 -18.51 12.74
CA ASN A 410 18.14 -19.53 13.66
C ASN A 410 17.43 -19.53 15.03
N SER A 411 16.49 -18.60 15.25
CA SER A 411 15.68 -18.54 16.47
C SER A 411 14.30 -19.13 16.25
N GLU A 412 13.66 -19.56 17.33
CA GLU A 412 12.28 -20.03 17.30
C GLU A 412 11.33 -18.96 16.72
N GLN A 413 11.61 -17.67 16.97
CA GLN A 413 10.83 -16.54 16.50
C GLN A 413 10.96 -16.28 15.01
N THR A 414 12.06 -16.69 14.38
CA THR A 414 12.36 -16.41 12.96
C THR A 414 12.31 -17.65 12.05
N ALA A 415 12.11 -18.86 12.62
CA ALA A 415 12.01 -20.08 11.86
C ALA A 415 10.69 -20.14 11.07
N GLU A 416 10.77 -20.20 9.73
CA GLU A 416 9.61 -20.36 8.82
C GLU A 416 8.52 -19.28 8.94
N LYS A 417 8.85 -18.08 9.47
CA LYS A 417 7.89 -16.99 9.64
C LYS A 417 7.55 -16.30 8.33
N ARG A 418 6.31 -15.79 8.24
CA ARG A 418 5.90 -14.93 7.13
C ARG A 418 6.73 -13.65 7.13
N VAL A 419 7.19 -13.26 5.96
CA VAL A 419 7.89 -12.01 5.75
C VAL A 419 6.88 -10.85 5.85
N PHE A 420 7.21 -9.86 6.65
CA PHE A 420 6.51 -8.59 6.69
C PHE A 420 7.50 -7.43 6.51
N ILE A 421 7.30 -6.68 5.44
CA ILE A 421 8.11 -5.52 5.09
C ILE A 421 7.20 -4.30 5.02
N MET A 422 7.55 -3.25 5.73
CA MET A 422 6.97 -1.92 5.53
C MET A 422 7.99 -1.08 4.77
N THR A 423 7.60 -0.47 3.65
CA THR A 423 8.52 0.22 2.74
C THR A 423 8.00 1.60 2.36
N ARG A 424 8.91 2.57 2.13
CA ARG A 424 8.52 3.94 1.77
C ARG A 424 8.07 4.07 0.32
N SER A 425 8.58 3.23 -0.56
CA SER A 425 8.24 3.26 -1.97
C SER A 425 7.94 1.87 -2.51
N ALA A 426 7.20 1.82 -3.61
CA ALA A 426 6.86 0.57 -4.27
C ALA A 426 6.80 0.75 -5.79
N TYR A 427 6.92 -0.36 -6.52
CA TYR A 427 6.67 -0.42 -7.96
C TYR A 427 5.66 -1.52 -8.29
N ALA A 428 5.13 -1.51 -9.50
CA ALA A 428 4.23 -2.54 -9.99
C ALA A 428 4.83 -3.95 -9.75
N GLY A 429 4.02 -4.89 -9.28
CA GLY A 429 4.48 -6.25 -8.95
C GLY A 429 5.03 -6.43 -7.53
N GLN A 430 5.26 -5.37 -6.77
CA GLN A 430 5.84 -5.47 -5.44
C GLN A 430 4.91 -6.14 -4.42
N GLN A 431 3.59 -6.19 -4.67
CA GLN A 431 2.63 -6.91 -3.83
C GLN A 431 3.02 -8.37 -3.60
N HIS A 432 3.77 -8.97 -4.52
CA HIS A 432 4.22 -10.37 -4.44
C HIS A 432 5.26 -10.61 -3.34
N TYR A 433 5.90 -9.55 -2.86
CA TYR A 433 7.07 -9.64 -1.96
C TYR A 433 6.75 -9.21 -0.52
N GLY A 434 5.56 -9.53 -0.02
CA GLY A 434 5.20 -9.39 1.40
C GLY A 434 5.38 -7.96 1.95
N SER A 435 5.09 -6.95 1.14
CA SER A 435 5.32 -5.56 1.50
C SER A 435 4.04 -4.74 1.63
N ASN A 436 4.10 -3.78 2.56
CA ASN A 436 3.13 -2.70 2.74
C ASN A 436 3.85 -1.36 2.54
N MET A 437 3.31 -0.48 1.71
CA MET A 437 3.87 0.84 1.47
C MET A 437 3.17 1.90 2.35
N TRP A 438 3.93 2.85 2.91
CA TRP A 438 3.35 4.04 3.53
C TRP A 438 3.58 5.28 2.65
N SER A 439 2.78 6.31 2.89
CA SER A 439 2.70 7.51 2.03
C SER A 439 3.85 8.51 2.17
N GLY A 440 4.97 8.13 2.80
CA GLY A 440 6.14 8.98 3.01
C GLY A 440 5.99 9.99 4.14
N ASP A 441 6.93 10.95 4.21
CA ASP A 441 7.07 11.94 5.28
C ASP A 441 6.12 13.12 5.09
N VAL A 442 4.82 12.86 5.16
CA VAL A 442 3.78 13.85 4.93
C VAL A 442 3.64 14.82 6.11
N ASN A 443 3.24 16.08 5.85
CA ASN A 443 2.97 17.02 6.94
C ASN A 443 1.65 16.73 7.68
N SER A 444 1.58 17.21 8.92
CA SER A 444 0.37 17.17 9.73
C SER A 444 -0.56 18.33 9.33
N SER A 445 -1.49 18.04 8.43
CA SER A 445 -2.51 19.03 8.01
C SER A 445 -3.79 18.34 7.55
N TRP A 446 -4.90 19.05 7.61
CA TRP A 446 -6.17 18.58 7.06
C TRP A 446 -6.12 18.40 5.54
N ASP A 447 -5.44 19.31 4.84
CA ASP A 447 -5.20 19.18 3.40
C ASP A 447 -4.51 17.86 3.06
N MET A 448 -3.49 17.49 3.85
CA MET A 448 -2.79 16.23 3.63
C MET A 448 -3.66 15.02 4.00
N LEU A 449 -4.45 15.07 5.07
CA LEU A 449 -5.39 13.98 5.41
C LEU A 449 -6.40 13.75 4.27
N ARG A 450 -6.95 14.83 3.69
CA ARG A 450 -7.83 14.74 2.51
C ARG A 450 -7.16 14.06 1.32
N LYS A 451 -5.86 14.26 1.13
CA LYS A 451 -5.07 13.66 0.04
C LYS A 451 -4.72 12.20 0.28
N GLN A 452 -4.59 11.76 1.55
CA GLN A 452 -4.21 10.40 1.88
C GLN A 452 -5.25 9.36 1.42
N VAL A 453 -6.54 9.67 1.53
CA VAL A 453 -7.60 8.73 1.14
C VAL A 453 -7.52 8.40 -0.35
N PRO A 454 -7.61 9.37 -1.29
CA PRO A 454 -7.52 9.06 -2.73
C PRO A 454 -6.14 8.53 -3.15
N ALA A 455 -5.04 8.92 -2.49
CA ALA A 455 -3.71 8.38 -2.76
C ALA A 455 -3.66 6.87 -2.46
N GLY A 456 -4.12 6.44 -1.28
CA GLY A 456 -4.19 5.04 -0.91
C GLY A 456 -5.11 4.23 -1.82
N LEU A 457 -6.30 4.75 -2.15
CA LEU A 457 -7.23 4.09 -3.07
C LEU A 457 -6.65 3.95 -4.49
N SER A 458 -5.95 4.98 -4.99
CA SER A 458 -5.29 4.91 -6.30
C SER A 458 -4.17 3.88 -6.32
N PHE A 459 -3.41 3.76 -5.22
CA PHE A 459 -2.39 2.75 -5.07
C PHE A 459 -2.98 1.33 -5.10
N THR A 460 -4.10 1.08 -4.41
CA THR A 460 -4.72 -0.25 -4.39
C THR A 460 -5.22 -0.69 -5.77
N LEU A 461 -5.57 0.24 -6.64
CA LEU A 461 -6.01 -0.03 -8.02
C LEU A 461 -4.89 -0.50 -8.95
N THR A 462 -3.63 -0.42 -8.54
CA THR A 462 -2.47 -0.87 -9.32
C THR A 462 -2.11 -2.34 -9.13
N GLY A 463 -2.85 -3.05 -8.28
CA GLY A 463 -2.59 -4.44 -7.89
C GLY A 463 -1.99 -4.58 -6.49
N ASN A 464 -1.46 -3.52 -5.89
CA ASN A 464 -0.87 -3.49 -4.55
C ASN A 464 -1.94 -3.19 -3.47
N PRO A 465 -2.40 -4.17 -2.67
CA PRO A 465 -3.49 -3.94 -1.72
C PRO A 465 -3.04 -3.31 -0.39
N ASN A 466 -1.74 -3.29 -0.11
CA ASN A 466 -1.17 -3.01 1.20
C ASN A 466 -0.63 -1.58 1.28
N PHE A 467 -1.43 -0.70 1.85
CA PHE A 467 -1.13 0.72 2.01
C PHE A 467 -1.40 1.17 3.44
N ASN A 468 -0.57 2.07 3.96
CA ASN A 468 -0.87 2.84 5.17
C ASN A 468 -0.29 4.26 5.10
N THR A 469 -0.45 5.00 6.18
CA THR A 469 0.00 6.38 6.34
C THR A 469 0.58 6.57 7.73
N ASP A 470 1.42 7.59 7.91
CA ASP A 470 1.82 8.06 9.23
C ASP A 470 0.64 8.76 9.88
N ILE A 471 0.04 8.11 10.89
CA ILE A 471 -1.14 8.65 11.57
C ILE A 471 -0.81 9.95 12.28
N GLY A 472 -1.52 11.00 11.90
CA GLY A 472 -1.30 12.37 12.35
C GLY A 472 -0.35 13.18 11.48
N GLY A 473 0.16 12.61 10.38
CA GLY A 473 1.22 13.17 9.52
C GLY A 473 2.61 12.99 10.16
N PHE A 474 3.68 12.99 9.38
CA PHE A 474 5.04 12.82 9.92
C PHE A 474 5.54 14.08 10.62
N PHE A 475 5.56 15.24 9.95
CA PHE A 475 5.98 16.52 10.53
C PHE A 475 4.83 17.24 11.22
N CYS A 476 4.96 17.55 12.51
CA CYS A 476 3.95 18.29 13.29
C CYS A 476 4.49 19.51 14.04
N SER A 477 5.66 20.02 13.64
CA SER A 477 6.33 21.14 14.34
C SER A 477 5.48 22.40 14.44
N SER A 478 4.61 22.67 13.46
CA SER A 478 3.71 23.82 13.45
C SER A 478 2.69 23.79 14.61
N TYR A 479 2.43 22.62 15.21
CA TYR A 479 1.56 22.46 16.36
C TYR A 479 2.29 22.51 17.71
N ASN A 480 3.61 22.61 17.72
CA ASN A 480 4.43 22.71 18.93
C ASN A 480 4.40 24.14 19.52
N THR A 481 3.21 24.69 19.72
CA THR A 481 3.01 26.09 20.12
C THR A 481 3.40 26.43 21.55
N LYS A 482 3.62 25.41 22.38
CA LYS A 482 4.03 25.54 23.80
C LYS A 482 5.43 24.96 24.06
N GLY A 483 6.27 24.87 23.02
CA GLY A 483 7.60 24.29 23.10
C GLY A 483 7.70 22.94 22.38
N ALA A 484 8.93 22.46 22.17
CA ALA A 484 9.20 21.20 21.47
C ALA A 484 8.41 20.04 22.07
N GLY A 485 7.80 19.21 21.22
CA GLY A 485 7.03 18.04 21.62
C GLY A 485 5.63 18.34 22.18
N SER A 486 5.16 19.59 22.12
CA SER A 486 3.87 19.98 22.72
C SER A 486 2.64 19.76 21.81
N ALA A 487 2.82 19.33 20.56
CA ALA A 487 1.73 19.11 19.62
C ALA A 487 0.57 18.25 20.20
N PRO A 488 0.80 17.15 20.92
CA PRO A 488 -0.30 16.35 21.50
C PRO A 488 -1.15 17.11 22.55
N LYS A 489 -0.71 18.29 23.01
CA LYS A 489 -1.49 19.18 23.90
C LYS A 489 -2.17 20.32 23.15
N ASN A 490 -1.96 20.42 21.83
CA ASN A 490 -2.60 21.41 20.99
C ASN A 490 -3.95 20.88 20.48
N PRO A 491 -5.09 21.52 20.76
CA PRO A 491 -6.41 21.06 20.36
C PRO A 491 -6.56 20.81 18.86
N GLN A 492 -5.94 21.65 18.02
CA GLN A 492 -6.00 21.49 16.56
C GLN A 492 -5.29 20.19 16.11
N PHE A 493 -4.14 19.88 16.71
CA PHE A 493 -3.46 18.62 16.45
C PHE A 493 -4.21 17.41 17.04
N GLN A 494 -4.80 17.57 18.22
CA GLN A 494 -5.60 16.53 18.86
C GLN A 494 -6.78 16.09 17.96
N GLU A 495 -7.52 17.04 17.40
CA GLU A 495 -8.62 16.70 16.47
C GLU A 495 -8.11 16.03 15.21
N LEU A 496 -7.10 16.62 14.56
CA LEU A 496 -6.47 16.07 13.35
C LEU A 496 -5.98 14.64 13.60
N TYR A 497 -5.27 14.41 14.72
CA TYR A 497 -4.74 13.10 15.07
C TYR A 497 -5.85 12.06 15.29
N VAL A 498 -6.91 12.41 16.03
CA VAL A 498 -8.07 11.50 16.24
C VAL A 498 -8.71 11.14 14.89
N ARG A 499 -8.94 12.11 14.01
CA ARG A 499 -9.55 11.82 12.70
C ARG A 499 -8.63 11.01 11.79
N TRP A 500 -7.32 11.22 11.88
CA TRP A 500 -6.34 10.41 11.17
C TRP A 500 -6.26 8.97 11.73
N MET A 501 -6.33 8.80 13.06
CA MET A 501 -6.47 7.48 13.69
C MET A 501 -7.72 6.74 13.17
N GLN A 502 -8.84 7.44 13.05
CA GLN A 502 -10.10 6.87 12.53
C GLN A 502 -9.99 6.49 11.04
N TYR A 503 -9.22 7.21 10.25
CA TYR A 503 -8.89 6.81 8.88
C TYR A 503 -7.93 5.59 8.89
N GLY A 504 -6.88 5.65 9.69
CA GLY A 504 -5.88 4.58 9.82
C GLY A 504 -6.47 3.22 10.25
N LEU A 505 -7.60 3.24 10.98
CA LEU A 505 -8.38 2.06 11.35
C LEU A 505 -8.69 1.16 10.13
N PHE A 506 -8.90 1.77 8.95
CA PHE A 506 -9.27 1.09 7.71
C PHE A 506 -8.08 0.78 6.80
N CYS A 507 -6.86 1.14 7.19
CA CYS A 507 -5.66 0.71 6.48
C CYS A 507 -5.28 -0.72 6.88
N PRO A 508 -4.71 -1.54 5.99
CA PRO A 508 -4.21 -2.88 6.33
C PRO A 508 -3.26 -2.87 7.53
N VAL A 509 -2.33 -1.92 7.57
CA VAL A 509 -1.42 -1.69 8.70
C VAL A 509 -1.85 -0.46 9.47
N PHE A 510 -2.09 -0.61 10.77
CA PHE A 510 -2.58 0.44 11.66
C PHE A 510 -1.44 0.93 12.57
N ARG A 511 -0.76 2.00 12.16
CA ARG A 511 0.48 2.47 12.77
C ARG A 511 0.45 3.95 13.11
N SER A 512 0.72 4.30 14.37
CA SER A 512 1.08 5.66 14.77
C SER A 512 2.57 5.90 14.54
N HIS A 513 2.94 6.97 13.84
CA HIS A 513 4.32 7.37 13.60
C HIS A 513 4.44 8.86 13.32
N GLY A 514 5.61 9.43 13.60
CA GLY A 514 5.99 10.78 13.18
C GLY A 514 7.12 11.38 14.00
N ALA A 515 7.61 12.52 13.50
CA ALA A 515 8.64 13.36 14.10
C ALA A 515 8.04 14.49 14.96
N ASP A 516 8.90 15.32 15.50
CA ASP A 516 8.65 16.59 16.20
C ASP A 516 7.91 16.49 17.55
N ALA A 517 7.11 15.44 17.77
CA ALA A 517 6.41 15.22 19.04
C ALA A 517 6.13 13.73 19.27
N PRO A 518 6.09 13.29 20.53
CA PRO A 518 5.67 11.94 20.88
C PRO A 518 4.17 11.74 20.62
N ARG A 519 3.76 10.52 20.23
CA ARG A 519 2.37 10.22 19.81
C ARG A 519 1.76 9.01 20.51
N GLU A 520 2.37 8.57 21.60
CA GLU A 520 1.79 7.55 22.45
C GLU A 520 0.50 8.09 23.06
N ILE A 521 -0.49 7.23 23.26
CA ILE A 521 -1.85 7.64 23.65
C ILE A 521 -1.89 8.54 24.91
N TRP A 522 -1.02 8.30 25.90
CA TRP A 522 -0.94 9.11 27.12
C TRP A 522 -0.41 10.53 26.92
N GLN A 523 0.16 10.82 25.77
CA GLN A 523 0.58 12.17 25.42
C GLN A 523 -0.63 13.09 25.15
N PHE A 524 -1.73 12.49 24.70
CA PHE A 524 -2.98 13.20 24.37
C PHE A 524 -3.91 13.40 25.59
N GLY A 525 -3.63 12.76 26.71
CA GLY A 525 -4.44 12.84 27.91
C GLY A 525 -4.41 11.55 28.73
N LYS A 526 -5.46 11.32 29.50
CA LYS A 526 -5.66 10.12 30.32
C LYS A 526 -7.07 9.57 30.10
N LYS A 527 -7.27 8.33 30.55
CA LYS A 527 -8.58 7.65 30.46
C LYS A 527 -9.67 8.50 31.14
N GLY A 528 -10.81 8.66 30.46
CA GLY A 528 -11.92 9.52 30.83
C GLY A 528 -11.85 10.92 30.19
N GLU A 529 -10.74 11.28 29.50
CA GLU A 529 -10.66 12.51 28.74
C GLU A 529 -11.03 12.26 27.26
N PRO A 530 -11.82 13.14 26.62
CA PRO A 530 -12.45 12.87 25.32
C PRO A 530 -11.50 12.46 24.20
N VAL A 531 -10.32 13.06 24.13
CA VAL A 531 -9.32 12.77 23.08
C VAL A 531 -8.68 11.40 23.31
N TYR A 532 -8.26 11.11 24.54
CA TYR A 532 -7.72 9.80 24.92
C TYR A 532 -8.74 8.70 24.63
N ASP A 533 -9.98 8.88 25.08
CA ASP A 533 -11.05 7.89 24.93
C ASP A 533 -11.40 7.65 23.46
N ALA A 534 -11.33 8.68 22.61
CA ALA A 534 -11.54 8.54 21.16
C ALA A 534 -10.43 7.70 20.50
N ILE A 535 -9.16 7.90 20.89
CA ILE A 535 -8.03 7.11 20.41
C ILE A 535 -8.16 5.66 20.90
N GLU A 536 -8.39 5.45 22.18
CA GLU A 536 -8.54 4.10 22.76
C GLU A 536 -9.68 3.33 22.10
N LYS A 537 -10.84 3.97 21.91
CA LYS A 537 -12.01 3.36 21.25
C LYS A 537 -11.68 2.93 19.83
N THR A 538 -10.92 3.73 19.08
CA THR A 538 -10.51 3.42 17.73
C THR A 538 -9.57 2.21 17.70
N ILE A 539 -8.59 2.15 18.62
CA ILE A 539 -7.69 1.00 18.74
C ILE A 539 -8.50 -0.26 19.08
N ARG A 540 -9.37 -0.21 20.09
CA ARG A 540 -10.19 -1.38 20.47
C ARG A 540 -11.11 -1.87 19.36
N LEU A 541 -11.70 -0.96 18.58
CA LEU A 541 -12.51 -1.31 17.41
C LEU A 541 -11.67 -2.08 16.38
N ARG A 542 -10.41 -1.69 16.15
CA ARG A 542 -9.51 -2.43 15.26
C ARG A 542 -9.38 -3.89 15.68
N TYR A 543 -9.17 -4.15 16.96
CA TYR A 543 -9.04 -5.53 17.47
C TYR A 543 -10.35 -6.32 17.33
N ARG A 544 -11.50 -5.66 17.54
CA ARG A 544 -12.81 -6.29 17.28
C ARG A 544 -12.99 -6.68 15.83
N LEU A 545 -12.43 -5.93 14.88
CA LEU A 545 -12.54 -6.18 13.44
C LEU A 545 -11.51 -7.19 12.89
N ILE A 546 -10.56 -7.69 13.69
CA ILE A 546 -9.51 -8.59 13.18
C ILE A 546 -10.06 -9.86 12.51
N PRO A 547 -11.08 -10.56 13.02
CA PRO A 547 -11.63 -11.73 12.31
C PRO A 547 -12.17 -11.41 10.93
N TYR A 548 -12.83 -10.25 10.77
CA TYR A 548 -13.28 -9.74 9.49
C TYR A 548 -12.09 -9.39 8.57
N LEU A 549 -11.12 -8.67 9.11
CA LEU A 549 -9.96 -8.19 8.37
C LEU A 549 -9.05 -9.34 7.91
N TYR A 550 -8.82 -10.34 8.78
CA TYR A 550 -7.99 -11.49 8.43
C TYR A 550 -8.66 -12.40 7.40
N SER A 551 -9.98 -12.57 7.48
CA SER A 551 -10.76 -13.24 6.44
C SER A 551 -10.74 -12.45 5.12
N THR A 552 -10.75 -11.11 5.18
CA THR A 552 -10.55 -10.26 4.00
C THR A 552 -9.14 -10.44 3.43
N ALA A 553 -8.11 -10.54 4.28
CA ALA A 553 -6.73 -10.83 3.84
C ALA A 553 -6.64 -12.14 3.05
N TRP A 554 -7.35 -13.17 3.50
CA TRP A 554 -7.46 -14.41 2.73
C TRP A 554 -8.11 -14.20 1.36
N GLN A 555 -9.18 -13.38 1.28
CA GLN A 555 -9.81 -13.04 -0.02
C GLN A 555 -8.86 -12.24 -0.93
N VAL A 556 -8.03 -11.36 -0.35
CA VAL A 556 -6.98 -10.65 -1.11
C VAL A 556 -5.97 -11.62 -1.72
N THR A 557 -5.53 -12.62 -0.96
CA THR A 557 -4.57 -13.64 -1.41
C THR A 557 -5.20 -14.62 -2.40
N SER A 558 -6.38 -15.18 -2.08
CA SER A 558 -6.98 -16.29 -2.82
C SER A 558 -7.89 -15.86 -3.98
N ASN A 559 -8.50 -14.67 -3.91
CA ASN A 559 -9.50 -14.21 -4.86
C ASN A 559 -9.21 -12.81 -5.45
N ASN A 560 -7.99 -12.30 -5.28
CA ASN A 560 -7.56 -11.00 -5.79
C ASN A 560 -8.41 -9.81 -5.30
N ASP A 561 -8.99 -9.91 -4.10
CA ASP A 561 -9.75 -8.83 -3.48
C ASP A 561 -8.85 -7.67 -2.99
N SER A 562 -9.41 -6.66 -2.37
CA SER A 562 -8.70 -5.50 -1.81
C SER A 562 -9.28 -5.13 -0.45
N TYR A 563 -8.42 -4.63 0.47
CA TYR A 563 -8.87 -4.11 1.78
C TYR A 563 -9.59 -2.77 1.63
N MET A 564 -8.93 -1.82 0.99
CA MET A 564 -9.46 -0.48 0.70
C MET A 564 -9.91 -0.47 -0.76
N ARG A 565 -11.18 -0.17 -0.99
CA ARG A 565 -11.82 -0.28 -2.31
C ARG A 565 -12.50 1.04 -2.66
N PRO A 566 -12.13 1.73 -3.74
CA PRO A 566 -12.86 2.90 -4.16
C PRO A 566 -14.31 2.52 -4.48
N LEU A 567 -15.25 3.42 -4.18
CA LEU A 567 -16.69 3.10 -4.29
C LEU A 567 -17.10 2.67 -5.70
N PHE A 568 -16.47 3.19 -6.74
CA PHE A 568 -16.81 2.78 -8.12
C PHE A 568 -16.47 1.30 -8.42
N ALA A 569 -15.57 0.67 -7.64
CA ALA A 569 -15.25 -0.76 -7.83
C ALA A 569 -16.47 -1.65 -7.53
N ASP A 570 -17.29 -1.26 -6.55
CA ASP A 570 -18.53 -1.96 -6.17
C ASP A 570 -19.79 -1.34 -6.77
N PHE A 571 -19.77 -0.05 -7.12
CA PHE A 571 -20.94 0.74 -7.53
C PHE A 571 -20.68 1.52 -8.84
N ALA A 572 -20.05 0.90 -9.84
CA ALA A 572 -19.70 1.56 -11.11
C ALA A 572 -20.88 2.23 -11.85
N ALA A 573 -22.09 1.72 -11.66
CA ALA A 573 -23.30 2.30 -12.26
C ALA A 573 -23.76 3.62 -11.60
N ASP A 574 -23.25 3.93 -10.42
CA ASP A 574 -23.53 5.16 -9.69
C ASP A 574 -22.46 6.23 -9.98
N LYS A 575 -22.76 7.16 -10.89
CA LYS A 575 -21.79 8.20 -11.28
C LYS A 575 -21.39 9.13 -10.13
N ASN A 576 -22.17 9.22 -9.05
CA ASN A 576 -21.83 10.07 -7.90
C ASN A 576 -20.58 9.57 -7.17
N VAL A 577 -20.23 8.30 -7.31
CA VAL A 577 -19.07 7.71 -6.62
C VAL A 577 -17.78 7.69 -7.45
N TRP A 578 -17.84 8.09 -8.73
CA TRP A 578 -16.66 8.00 -9.61
C TRP A 578 -15.50 8.91 -9.18
N ASN A 579 -15.81 10.01 -8.53
CA ASN A 579 -14.82 10.99 -8.05
C ASN A 579 -14.81 11.11 -6.51
N MET A 580 -15.35 10.12 -5.79
CA MET A 580 -15.40 10.13 -4.33
C MET A 580 -14.00 10.03 -3.75
N THR A 581 -13.67 10.94 -2.84
CA THR A 581 -12.30 11.09 -2.26
C THR A 581 -12.21 10.88 -0.75
N ASP A 582 -13.35 10.75 -0.06
CA ASP A 582 -13.43 10.65 1.40
C ASP A 582 -14.31 9.51 1.90
N GLU A 583 -14.82 8.67 1.00
CA GLU A 583 -15.60 7.49 1.30
C GLU A 583 -15.14 6.30 0.44
N PHE A 584 -15.05 5.12 1.04
CA PHE A 584 -14.59 3.90 0.36
C PHE A 584 -15.11 2.65 1.07
N MET A 585 -15.09 1.50 0.39
CA MET A 585 -15.38 0.22 1.03
C MET A 585 -14.13 -0.31 1.75
N PHE A 586 -14.30 -0.79 2.97
CA PHE A 586 -13.34 -1.57 3.71
C PHE A 586 -13.75 -3.05 3.66
N GLY A 587 -13.03 -3.83 2.87
CA GLY A 587 -13.53 -5.10 2.38
C GLY A 587 -14.83 -4.90 1.58
N ARG A 588 -15.71 -5.90 1.59
CA ARG A 588 -16.97 -5.83 0.81
C ARG A 588 -18.20 -5.42 1.62
N SER A 589 -18.05 -5.34 2.94
CA SER A 589 -19.20 -5.15 3.84
C SER A 589 -19.31 -3.76 4.43
N ILE A 590 -18.20 -3.07 4.68
CA ILE A 590 -18.18 -1.81 5.44
C ILE A 590 -17.92 -0.63 4.50
N LEU A 591 -18.79 0.35 4.47
CA LEU A 591 -18.55 1.68 3.93
C LEU A 591 -17.87 2.51 5.00
N ALA A 592 -16.60 2.79 4.83
CA ALA A 592 -15.81 3.69 5.65
C ALA A 592 -15.99 5.12 5.14
N ALA A 593 -16.40 6.02 6.01
CA ALA A 593 -16.66 7.42 5.67
C ALA A 593 -15.95 8.36 6.66
N PRO A 594 -14.60 8.31 6.76
CA PRO A 594 -13.85 9.09 7.72
C PRO A 594 -14.14 10.58 7.59
N ILE A 595 -13.97 11.30 8.69
CA ILE A 595 -14.10 12.75 8.73
C ILE A 595 -12.73 13.33 8.38
N VAL A 596 -12.67 14.11 7.32
CA VAL A 596 -11.42 14.67 6.78
C VAL A 596 -11.37 16.22 6.87
N ASP A 597 -12.33 16.79 7.59
CA ASP A 597 -12.40 18.23 7.86
C ASP A 597 -12.59 18.50 9.35
N PRO A 598 -12.07 19.60 9.90
CA PRO A 598 -12.21 19.93 11.30
C PRO A 598 -13.67 20.23 11.66
N GLN A 599 -14.11 19.77 12.85
CA GLN A 599 -15.46 19.99 13.36
C GLN A 599 -15.47 20.73 14.69
N TYR A 600 -14.39 20.62 15.47
CA TYR A 600 -14.27 21.19 16.83
C TYR A 600 -13.29 22.35 16.89
N THR A 601 -12.32 22.36 15.99
CA THR A 601 -11.28 23.39 15.91
C THR A 601 -11.32 24.08 14.54
N GLU A 602 -10.65 25.20 14.43
CA GLU A 602 -10.41 25.83 13.14
C GLU A 602 -9.30 25.07 12.39
N GLU A 603 -9.40 25.04 11.06
CA GLU A 603 -8.34 24.45 10.23
C GLU A 603 -7.07 25.27 10.34
N LYS A 604 -5.97 24.64 10.75
CA LYS A 604 -4.65 25.24 10.65
C LYS A 604 -4.09 24.99 9.25
N ILE A 605 -3.81 26.05 8.54
CA ILE A 605 -3.15 25.98 7.23
C ILE A 605 -1.65 25.80 7.45
N VAL A 606 -1.15 24.63 7.04
CA VAL A 606 0.27 24.31 7.07
C VAL A 606 0.88 24.57 5.70
N ARG A 607 1.92 25.37 5.64
CA ARG A 607 2.70 25.62 4.42
C ARG A 607 3.92 24.73 4.43
N THR A 608 4.22 24.13 3.29
CA THR A 608 5.37 23.26 3.10
C THR A 608 6.42 23.96 2.24
N ASN A 609 7.69 23.71 2.53
CA ASN A 609 8.79 24.18 1.71
C ASN A 609 9.07 23.16 0.59
N ALA A 610 8.53 23.44 -0.60
CA ALA A 610 8.75 22.60 -1.78
C ALA A 610 10.22 22.56 -2.26
N MET A 611 11.06 23.50 -1.83
CA MET A 611 12.47 23.58 -2.27
C MET A 611 13.37 22.53 -1.57
N THR A 612 12.96 21.97 -0.44
CA THR A 612 13.77 20.97 0.29
C THR A 612 13.52 19.54 -0.17
N GLY A 613 12.59 19.32 -1.09
CA GLY A 613 12.13 17.98 -1.47
C GLY A 613 11.41 17.24 -0.35
N TRP A 614 11.27 17.86 0.80
CA TRP A 614 10.62 17.34 2.00
C TRP A 614 9.38 18.16 2.27
N ASN A 615 8.31 17.51 2.68
CA ASN A 615 7.07 18.19 3.05
C ASN A 615 7.22 18.90 4.41
N ARG A 616 8.39 19.49 4.66
CA ARG A 616 8.73 20.14 5.91
C ARG A 616 7.96 21.45 6.06
N GLU A 617 7.35 21.61 7.20
CA GLU A 617 6.60 22.81 7.54
C GLU A 617 7.50 24.05 7.64
N GLU A 618 7.14 25.12 6.95
CA GLU A 618 7.60 26.44 7.34
C GLU A 618 6.73 26.91 8.51
N ALA A 619 7.31 26.97 9.70
CA ALA A 619 6.63 27.47 10.88
C ALA A 619 6.25 28.95 10.72
N ARG A 620 5.01 29.20 10.35
CA ARG A 620 4.38 30.48 10.57
C ARG A 620 3.29 30.29 11.61
N SER A 621 3.56 30.79 12.81
CA SER A 621 2.57 30.85 13.87
C SER A 621 1.51 31.88 13.55
N GLU A 622 0.44 31.50 12.87
CA GLU A 622 -0.80 32.24 13.02
C GLU A 622 -1.40 31.78 14.35
N LYS A 623 -1.62 32.73 15.25
CA LYS A 623 -2.29 32.48 16.51
C LYS A 623 -3.73 32.06 16.20
N SER A 624 -4.05 30.80 16.39
CA SER A 624 -5.42 30.35 16.50
C SER A 624 -5.63 29.90 17.94
N GLU A 625 -6.22 30.78 18.73
CA GLU A 625 -6.78 30.41 20.03
C GLU A 625 -8.15 29.80 19.74
N VAL A 626 -8.33 28.53 20.12
CA VAL A 626 -9.65 27.89 20.05
C VAL A 626 -10.46 28.44 21.23
N SER A 627 -11.35 29.36 20.94
CA SER A 627 -12.36 29.81 21.90
C SER A 627 -13.50 28.80 21.94
N ASP A 628 -14.01 28.49 23.14
CA ASP A 628 -15.21 27.67 23.38
C ASP A 628 -15.14 26.20 22.92
N LEU A 629 -13.97 25.55 23.07
CA LEU A 629 -13.77 24.16 22.74
C LEU A 629 -14.66 23.22 23.59
N ASN A 630 -15.54 22.48 22.92
CA ASN A 630 -16.39 21.47 23.55
C ASN A 630 -16.28 20.12 22.81
N TRP A 631 -15.37 19.26 23.23
CA TRP A 631 -15.18 17.92 22.68
C TRP A 631 -16.41 17.00 22.79
N ASN A 632 -17.33 17.29 23.70
CA ASN A 632 -18.55 16.50 23.90
C ASN A 632 -19.71 16.95 23.02
N ALA A 633 -19.54 18.02 22.25
CA ALA A 633 -20.57 18.49 21.34
C ALA A 633 -20.86 17.47 20.23
N THR A 634 -22.14 17.26 19.96
CA THR A 634 -22.59 16.53 18.76
C THR A 634 -22.38 17.39 17.53
N LYS A 635 -21.81 16.82 16.49
CA LYS A 635 -21.55 17.47 15.21
C LYS A 635 -22.33 16.77 14.11
N THR A 636 -22.47 17.42 12.95
CA THR A 636 -23.12 16.87 11.78
C THR A 636 -22.18 16.87 10.59
N VAL A 637 -22.16 15.78 9.83
CA VAL A 637 -21.42 15.64 8.57
C VAL A 637 -22.36 15.12 7.49
N VAL A 638 -22.15 15.53 6.26
CA VAL A 638 -22.89 14.97 5.10
C VAL A 638 -22.08 13.81 4.55
N LYS A 639 -22.74 12.63 4.41
CA LYS A 639 -22.14 11.43 3.80
C LYS A 639 -23.05 10.85 2.75
N TYR A 640 -22.47 10.32 1.67
CA TYR A 640 -23.19 9.72 0.57
C TYR A 640 -23.30 8.21 0.75
N LEU A 641 -24.49 7.68 0.62
CA LEU A 641 -24.74 6.24 0.63
C LEU A 641 -24.97 5.75 -0.80
N PRO A 642 -24.04 4.93 -1.36
CA PRO A 642 -24.12 4.48 -2.75
C PRO A 642 -25.43 3.78 -3.09
N LYS A 643 -25.87 3.99 -4.34
CA LYS A 643 -27.08 3.40 -4.90
C LYS A 643 -26.93 1.90 -5.14
N GLY A 644 -28.02 1.16 -5.05
CA GLY A 644 -28.08 -0.27 -5.41
C GLY A 644 -28.19 -1.21 -4.22
N THR A 645 -28.10 -0.69 -3.01
CA THR A 645 -28.29 -1.43 -1.76
C THR A 645 -28.82 -0.51 -0.67
N ASP A 646 -29.28 -1.08 0.44
CA ASP A 646 -29.54 -0.35 1.67
C ASP A 646 -28.30 -0.43 2.59
N TRP A 647 -28.23 0.49 3.55
CA TRP A 647 -27.09 0.64 4.46
C TRP A 647 -27.55 0.69 5.91
N TYR A 648 -26.78 0.10 6.80
CA TYR A 648 -27.00 0.17 8.23
C TYR A 648 -25.89 0.97 8.91
N ASP A 649 -26.23 1.94 9.73
CA ASP A 649 -25.27 2.56 10.63
C ASP A 649 -24.67 1.49 11.56
N PHE A 650 -23.37 1.34 11.52
CA PHE A 650 -22.64 0.34 12.32
C PHE A 650 -22.86 0.51 13.84
N TRP A 651 -23.02 1.77 14.30
CA TRP A 651 -23.12 2.11 15.71
C TRP A 651 -24.52 1.96 16.27
N THR A 652 -25.54 2.32 15.53
CA THR A 652 -26.91 2.40 15.99
C THR A 652 -27.84 1.33 15.42
N GLY A 653 -27.41 0.62 14.36
CA GLY A 653 -28.26 -0.31 13.64
C GLY A 653 -29.35 0.36 12.76
N LYS A 654 -29.39 1.69 12.69
CA LYS A 654 -30.35 2.41 11.88
C LYS A 654 -30.15 2.14 10.38
N ARG A 655 -31.24 1.77 9.69
CA ARG A 655 -31.25 1.49 8.26
C ARG A 655 -31.51 2.75 7.44
N TYR A 656 -30.78 2.90 6.34
CA TYR A 656 -30.90 3.95 5.35
C TYR A 656 -31.03 3.35 3.96
N LYS A 657 -31.79 4.02 3.07
CA LYS A 657 -31.80 3.71 1.66
C LYS A 657 -30.52 4.19 0.99
N GLY A 658 -30.00 3.44 0.03
CA GLY A 658 -28.92 3.91 -0.82
C GLY A 658 -29.37 4.93 -1.88
N GLY A 659 -28.39 5.57 -2.54
CA GLY A 659 -28.60 6.58 -3.58
C GLY A 659 -28.95 7.97 -3.02
N GLN A 660 -28.50 8.31 -1.82
CA GLN A 660 -28.76 9.61 -1.18
C GLN A 660 -27.60 10.09 -0.31
N SER A 661 -27.52 11.40 -0.14
CA SER A 661 -26.72 12.01 0.91
C SER A 661 -27.53 12.12 2.21
N ILE A 662 -26.90 11.85 3.34
CA ILE A 662 -27.51 11.95 4.66
C ILE A 662 -26.78 12.96 5.53
N HIS A 663 -27.51 13.67 6.39
CA HIS A 663 -26.94 14.42 7.51
C HIS A 663 -26.72 13.46 8.68
N TYR A 664 -25.46 13.10 8.90
CA TYR A 664 -25.07 12.14 9.92
C TYR A 664 -24.62 12.84 11.19
N SER A 665 -25.23 12.46 12.31
CA SER A 665 -24.87 12.97 13.63
C SER A 665 -23.68 12.20 14.18
N THR A 666 -22.64 12.88 14.59
CA THR A 666 -21.38 12.27 15.01
C THR A 666 -20.79 12.98 16.23
N SER A 667 -19.77 12.39 16.83
CA SER A 667 -18.96 12.96 17.92
C SER A 667 -17.48 12.71 17.66
N LEU A 668 -16.60 13.23 18.50
CA LEU A 668 -15.15 12.97 18.39
C LEU A 668 -14.83 11.47 18.42
N GLN A 669 -15.58 10.68 19.20
CA GLN A 669 -15.38 9.24 19.39
C GLN A 669 -15.98 8.36 18.29
N ILE A 670 -16.69 8.94 17.32
CA ILE A 670 -17.41 8.20 16.28
C ILE A 670 -16.79 8.48 14.92
N VAL A 671 -16.34 7.44 14.25
CA VAL A 671 -16.08 7.46 12.82
C VAL A 671 -17.35 6.97 12.09
N PRO A 672 -17.89 7.72 11.13
CA PRO A 672 -19.03 7.26 10.35
C PRO A 672 -18.68 5.96 9.59
N MET A 673 -19.45 4.92 9.86
CA MET A 673 -19.33 3.60 9.26
C MET A 673 -20.70 3.06 8.95
N PHE A 674 -20.88 2.53 7.76
CA PHE A 674 -22.14 1.91 7.36
C PHE A 674 -21.90 0.50 6.86
N VAL A 675 -22.80 -0.41 7.14
CA VAL A 675 -22.69 -1.80 6.73
C VAL A 675 -23.73 -2.06 5.64
N ARG A 676 -23.28 -2.66 4.55
CA ARG A 676 -24.10 -3.02 3.41
C ARG A 676 -25.16 -4.05 3.79
N ALA A 677 -26.41 -3.88 3.37
CA ALA A 677 -27.44 -4.89 3.56
C ALA A 677 -27.04 -6.22 2.91
N GLY A 678 -27.33 -7.34 3.58
CA GLY A 678 -26.88 -8.67 3.24
C GLY A 678 -25.51 -9.04 3.84
N SER A 679 -24.80 -8.13 4.48
CA SER A 679 -23.49 -8.42 5.07
C SER A 679 -23.60 -9.30 6.31
N ILE A 680 -22.56 -10.14 6.49
CA ILE A 680 -22.31 -10.93 7.68
C ILE A 680 -20.93 -10.51 8.19
N LEU A 681 -20.88 -9.97 9.40
CA LEU A 681 -19.69 -9.33 9.94
C LEU A 681 -19.24 -10.01 11.23
N PRO A 682 -18.13 -10.78 11.24
CA PRO A 682 -17.59 -11.36 12.47
C PRO A 682 -16.80 -10.31 13.24
N LEU A 683 -17.06 -10.22 14.55
CA LEU A 683 -16.32 -9.40 15.49
C LEU A 683 -15.67 -10.26 16.56
N GLY A 684 -14.40 -10.01 16.83
CA GLY A 684 -13.59 -10.72 17.82
C GLY A 684 -13.81 -10.25 19.25
N PRO A 685 -13.21 -10.94 20.22
CA PRO A 685 -13.19 -10.52 21.61
C PRO A 685 -12.30 -9.27 21.79
N GLU A 686 -12.51 -8.54 22.90
CA GLU A 686 -11.55 -7.55 23.36
C GLU A 686 -10.26 -8.25 23.84
N MET A 687 -9.10 -7.74 23.42
CA MET A 687 -7.79 -8.33 23.74
C MET A 687 -6.72 -7.24 23.82
N GLN A 688 -5.59 -7.56 24.45
CA GLN A 688 -4.44 -6.66 24.60
C GLN A 688 -3.44 -6.82 23.44
N TYR A 689 -3.44 -7.99 22.79
CA TYR A 689 -2.63 -8.31 21.60
C TYR A 689 -3.32 -9.45 20.83
N VAL A 690 -3.03 -9.55 19.58
CA VAL A 690 -3.56 -10.60 18.70
C VAL A 690 -3.07 -11.96 19.19
N GLY A 691 -4.02 -12.89 19.37
CA GLY A 691 -3.73 -14.23 19.90
C GLY A 691 -3.82 -14.35 21.44
N GLU A 692 -4.07 -13.23 22.18
CA GLU A 692 -4.32 -13.33 23.63
C GLU A 692 -5.54 -14.19 23.96
N LYS A 693 -6.58 -14.09 23.16
CA LYS A 693 -7.83 -14.85 23.31
C LYS A 693 -8.16 -15.62 22.05
N ALA A 694 -8.56 -16.84 22.22
CA ALA A 694 -9.09 -17.66 21.12
C ALA A 694 -10.40 -17.05 20.58
N TRP A 695 -10.71 -17.36 19.33
CA TRP A 695 -11.98 -17.00 18.70
C TRP A 695 -13.07 -18.04 19.02
N ASP A 696 -13.18 -18.40 20.28
CA ASP A 696 -14.07 -19.43 20.79
C ASP A 696 -15.54 -18.96 20.93
N ASN A 697 -15.76 -17.64 20.92
CA ASN A 697 -17.08 -17.04 20.85
C ASN A 697 -17.01 -15.73 20.03
N LEU A 698 -17.21 -15.82 18.71
CA LEU A 698 -17.31 -14.66 17.84
C LEU A 698 -18.73 -14.11 17.81
N GLU A 699 -18.85 -12.79 17.86
CA GLU A 699 -20.09 -12.09 17.54
C GLU A 699 -20.25 -12.04 16.01
N ILE A 700 -21.34 -12.57 15.51
CA ILE A 700 -21.66 -12.59 14.07
C ILE A 700 -22.85 -11.64 13.86
N ARG A 701 -22.58 -10.45 13.35
CA ARG A 701 -23.63 -9.50 12.99
C ARG A 701 -24.17 -9.79 11.61
N VAL A 702 -25.48 -9.94 11.50
CA VAL A 702 -26.17 -10.14 10.23
C VAL A 702 -27.04 -8.90 9.93
N TYR A 703 -26.89 -8.34 8.74
CA TYR A 703 -27.56 -7.12 8.32
C TYR A 703 -28.60 -7.44 7.21
N PRO A 704 -29.90 -7.61 7.55
CA PRO A 704 -30.92 -8.01 6.61
C PRO A 704 -31.16 -7.00 5.47
N GLY A 705 -31.92 -7.41 4.44
CA GLY A 705 -32.32 -6.58 3.30
C GLY A 705 -31.79 -7.03 1.95
N ALA A 706 -30.91 -8.04 1.97
CA ALA A 706 -30.46 -8.78 0.79
C ALA A 706 -29.90 -10.14 1.23
N ASP A 707 -29.82 -11.10 0.32
CA ASP A 707 -29.04 -12.33 0.52
C ASP A 707 -27.55 -12.00 0.67
N GLY A 708 -26.85 -12.75 1.47
CA GLY A 708 -25.42 -12.52 1.71
C GLY A 708 -24.62 -13.76 2.06
N GLN A 709 -23.31 -13.63 1.96
CA GLN A 709 -22.38 -14.69 2.32
C GLN A 709 -21.09 -14.09 2.89
N PHE A 710 -20.43 -14.85 3.74
CA PHE A 710 -19.11 -14.55 4.29
C PHE A 710 -18.37 -15.87 4.56
N THR A 711 -17.07 -15.87 4.40
CA THR A 711 -16.22 -17.02 4.73
C THR A 711 -15.23 -16.60 5.82
N LEU A 712 -15.39 -17.14 7.01
CA LEU A 712 -14.42 -17.00 8.09
C LEU A 712 -13.20 -17.85 7.78
N TYR A 713 -12.04 -17.27 7.82
CA TYR A 713 -10.75 -17.91 7.56
C TYR A 713 -9.89 -17.95 8.83
N GLU A 714 -9.23 -19.08 9.05
CA GLU A 714 -8.29 -19.28 10.16
C GLU A 714 -7.15 -20.21 9.74
N ASP A 715 -5.94 -19.92 10.23
CA ASP A 715 -4.73 -20.72 10.07
C ASP A 715 -3.81 -20.59 11.29
N GLU A 716 -2.55 -21.02 11.17
CA GLU A 716 -1.56 -20.91 12.24
C GLU A 716 -1.06 -19.46 12.49
N GLY A 717 -1.45 -18.51 11.66
CA GLY A 717 -1.25 -17.05 11.84
C GLY A 717 0.10 -16.49 11.40
N ASP A 718 1.18 -17.26 11.35
CA ASP A 718 2.52 -16.72 11.17
C ASP A 718 3.51 -17.61 10.39
N ASN A 719 3.03 -18.60 9.65
CA ASN A 719 3.87 -19.43 8.79
C ASN A 719 3.25 -19.59 7.39
N TYR A 720 3.97 -20.25 6.49
CA TYR A 720 3.53 -20.46 5.10
C TYR A 720 2.80 -21.78 4.88
N ASN A 721 2.33 -22.47 5.92
CA ASN A 721 1.60 -23.73 5.78
C ASN A 721 0.26 -23.54 5.05
N TYR A 722 -0.30 -22.32 5.09
CA TYR A 722 -1.51 -22.00 4.32
C TYR A 722 -1.32 -22.19 2.80
N GLU A 723 -0.13 -21.98 2.25
CA GLU A 723 0.20 -22.24 0.84
C GLU A 723 0.13 -23.73 0.50
N LYS A 724 0.21 -24.60 1.52
CA LYS A 724 0.09 -26.06 1.42
C LYS A 724 -1.33 -26.55 1.74
N GLY A 725 -2.31 -25.66 1.86
CA GLY A 725 -3.69 -25.98 2.20
C GLY A 725 -3.95 -26.24 3.70
N VAL A 726 -3.01 -25.87 4.59
CA VAL A 726 -3.13 -26.05 6.05
C VAL A 726 -3.81 -24.80 6.64
N TYR A 727 -5.11 -24.74 6.53
CA TYR A 727 -6.00 -23.71 7.07
C TYR A 727 -7.43 -24.25 7.16
N SER A 728 -8.32 -23.52 7.79
CA SER A 728 -9.74 -23.83 7.80
C SER A 728 -10.61 -22.66 7.36
N THR A 729 -11.75 -22.99 6.75
CA THR A 729 -12.78 -22.02 6.41
C THR A 729 -14.15 -22.44 6.93
N ILE A 730 -14.96 -21.47 7.36
CA ILE A 730 -16.34 -21.68 7.77
C ILE A 730 -17.21 -20.72 6.94
N PRO A 731 -18.03 -21.25 6.00
CA PRO A 731 -18.92 -20.40 5.21
C PRO A 731 -20.17 -20.04 6.00
N PHE A 732 -20.60 -18.80 5.90
CA PHE A 732 -21.87 -18.27 6.40
C PHE A 732 -22.72 -17.82 5.21
N VAL A 733 -23.99 -18.21 5.18
CA VAL A 733 -24.95 -17.83 4.12
C VAL A 733 -26.23 -17.32 4.75
N TRP A 734 -26.57 -16.08 4.46
CA TRP A 734 -27.84 -15.45 4.85
C TRP A 734 -28.84 -15.50 3.70
N LYS A 735 -30.07 -16.02 3.98
CA LYS A 735 -31.22 -15.96 3.09
C LYS A 735 -32.24 -15.01 3.65
N ASP A 736 -32.31 -13.81 3.06
CA ASP A 736 -33.09 -12.71 3.59
C ASP A 736 -34.60 -12.98 3.61
N LYS A 737 -35.11 -13.55 2.54
CA LYS A 737 -36.55 -13.91 2.41
C LYS A 737 -37.00 -14.86 3.51
N ASP A 738 -36.17 -15.85 3.84
CA ASP A 738 -36.50 -16.91 4.76
C ASP A 738 -36.06 -16.55 6.20
N ARG A 739 -35.33 -15.46 6.36
CA ARG A 739 -34.71 -15.04 7.63
C ARG A 739 -33.87 -16.16 8.24
N THR A 740 -33.06 -16.84 7.41
CA THR A 740 -32.21 -17.95 7.86
C THR A 740 -30.73 -17.66 7.64
N LEU A 741 -29.93 -17.96 8.66
CA LEU A 741 -28.49 -18.00 8.58
C LEU A 741 -28.03 -19.47 8.60
N THR A 742 -27.34 -19.91 7.56
CA THR A 742 -26.66 -21.19 7.53
C THR A 742 -25.20 -20.98 7.85
N ILE A 743 -24.72 -21.62 8.93
CA ILE A 743 -23.31 -21.80 9.24
C ILE A 743 -22.93 -23.13 8.59
N GLY A 744 -22.14 -23.11 7.52
CA GLY A 744 -21.80 -24.29 6.74
C GLY A 744 -20.82 -25.21 7.47
N ALA A 745 -20.61 -26.39 6.92
CA ALA A 745 -19.58 -27.30 7.43
C ALA A 745 -18.19 -26.67 7.29
N ARG A 746 -17.37 -26.79 8.33
CA ARG A 746 -15.97 -26.37 8.30
C ARG A 746 -15.20 -27.17 7.26
N GLN A 747 -14.39 -26.48 6.48
CA GLN A 747 -13.52 -27.09 5.47
C GLN A 747 -12.06 -26.89 5.88
N GLY A 748 -11.23 -27.92 5.69
CA GLY A 748 -9.81 -27.89 6.02
C GLY A 748 -9.52 -28.02 7.52
N SER A 749 -8.24 -27.99 7.86
CA SER A 749 -7.75 -28.06 9.24
C SER A 749 -6.33 -27.53 9.34
N TYR A 750 -5.94 -27.14 10.55
CA TYR A 750 -4.57 -26.72 10.88
C TYR A 750 -4.24 -27.08 12.34
N PRO A 751 -2.96 -27.18 12.73
CA PRO A 751 -2.55 -27.41 14.10
C PRO A 751 -3.07 -26.32 15.05
N GLY A 752 -3.64 -26.74 16.19
CA GLY A 752 -4.22 -25.80 17.17
C GLY A 752 -5.64 -25.30 16.87
N MET A 753 -6.26 -25.76 15.77
CA MET A 753 -7.60 -25.36 15.39
C MET A 753 -8.63 -25.72 16.47
N LEU A 754 -9.55 -24.78 16.77
CA LEU A 754 -10.68 -25.02 17.67
C LEU A 754 -11.61 -26.09 17.12
N GLN A 755 -11.84 -27.16 17.88
CA GLN A 755 -12.73 -28.24 17.47
C GLN A 755 -14.20 -27.84 17.57
N SER A 756 -14.54 -27.08 18.61
CA SER A 756 -15.87 -26.50 18.82
C SER A 756 -15.76 -25.06 19.32
N ARG A 757 -16.80 -24.29 19.07
CA ARG A 757 -16.92 -22.89 19.50
C ARG A 757 -18.38 -22.47 19.59
N LYS A 758 -18.60 -21.26 20.09
CA LYS A 758 -19.88 -20.58 20.03
C LYS A 758 -19.85 -19.46 18.99
N PHE A 759 -21.00 -19.18 18.42
CA PHE A 759 -21.25 -17.96 17.66
C PHE A 759 -22.41 -17.23 18.32
N THR A 760 -22.21 -15.96 18.66
CA THR A 760 -23.27 -15.08 19.13
C THR A 760 -23.81 -14.26 17.93
N LEU A 761 -24.96 -14.69 17.43
CA LEU A 761 -25.62 -14.05 16.27
C LEU A 761 -26.33 -12.79 16.75
N VAL A 762 -26.19 -11.66 16.04
CA VAL A 762 -26.77 -10.39 16.40
C VAL A 762 -27.38 -9.72 15.17
N LEU A 763 -28.62 -9.26 15.29
CA LEU A 763 -29.32 -8.46 14.29
C LEU A 763 -29.36 -6.97 14.68
N PRO A 764 -29.53 -6.03 13.74
CA PRO A 764 -29.61 -4.60 14.05
C PRO A 764 -30.79 -4.19 14.95
N ASP A 765 -31.83 -5.00 15.01
CA ASP A 765 -33.00 -4.78 15.88
C ASP A 765 -32.78 -5.23 17.34
N GLY A 766 -31.57 -5.71 17.67
CA GLY A 766 -31.19 -6.19 19.00
C GLY A 766 -31.48 -7.69 19.22
N THR A 767 -32.05 -8.41 18.26
CA THR A 767 -32.22 -9.86 18.33
C THR A 767 -30.85 -10.53 18.49
N THR A 768 -30.71 -11.39 19.50
CA THR A 768 -29.45 -12.11 19.78
C THR A 768 -29.71 -13.59 20.02
N GLN A 769 -28.90 -14.46 19.42
CA GLN A 769 -28.97 -15.90 19.61
C GLN A 769 -27.58 -16.50 19.65
N THR A 770 -27.28 -17.34 20.63
CA THR A 770 -26.01 -18.10 20.71
C THR A 770 -26.20 -19.48 20.13
N VAL A 771 -25.22 -19.91 19.33
CA VAL A 771 -25.21 -21.20 18.63
C VAL A 771 -23.91 -21.94 18.96
N ASP A 772 -24.03 -23.18 19.40
CA ASP A 772 -22.87 -24.07 19.53
C ASP A 772 -22.51 -24.63 18.14
N TYR A 773 -21.23 -24.62 17.80
CA TYR A 773 -20.73 -25.07 16.52
C TYR A 773 -19.55 -26.02 16.70
N ASN A 774 -19.65 -27.21 16.13
CA ASN A 774 -18.67 -28.31 16.21
C ASN A 774 -18.04 -28.66 14.85
N GLY A 775 -18.19 -27.81 13.85
CA GLY A 775 -17.72 -28.08 12.50
C GLY A 775 -18.75 -28.62 11.53
N THR A 776 -19.94 -29.00 12.01
CA THR A 776 -21.04 -29.46 11.15
C THR A 776 -21.98 -28.32 10.76
N ALA A 777 -22.57 -28.42 9.55
CA ALA A 777 -23.49 -27.41 9.08
C ALA A 777 -24.74 -27.31 9.97
N THR A 778 -25.17 -26.09 10.26
CA THR A 778 -26.40 -25.81 10.98
C THR A 778 -27.13 -24.60 10.38
N THR A 779 -28.46 -24.61 10.39
CA THR A 779 -29.28 -23.49 9.88
C THR A 779 -30.14 -22.97 11.02
N ILE A 780 -30.10 -21.65 11.20
CA ILE A 780 -30.76 -20.92 12.27
C ILE A 780 -31.76 -19.96 11.64
N LYS A 781 -32.98 -19.92 12.14
CA LYS A 781 -33.97 -18.91 11.80
C LYS A 781 -33.87 -17.76 12.80
N LEU A 782 -33.67 -16.54 12.28
CA LEU A 782 -33.50 -15.30 13.08
C LEU A 782 -34.69 -14.34 12.87
#